data_c5575f404a5141f76828a0c5f48305f2
#
_entry.id   c5575f404a5141f76828a0c5f48305f2
#
_cell.length_a   1.000
_cell.length_b   1.000
_cell.length_c   1.000
_cell.angle_alpha   90.00
_cell.angle_beta   90.00
_cell.angle_gamma   90.00
#
_symmetry.space_group_name_H-M   'P 1'
#
loop_
_entity.id
_entity.type
_entity.pdbx_description
1 polymer ?
#
loop_
_entity_poly.entity_id
_entity_poly.type
_entity_poly.pdbx_seq_one_letter_code
_entity_poly.pdbx_strand_id
1 'polypeptide(L)'
;MQKTELLLPVGNLEMFHAAIEGGADAIYLGSKQFNARGRAANFSLQQIQSLLKVAKQKGVRVYLTLNTVIKNEELKELLDFLYWIDHSDISAVIIQDWGVYKLIKKYFPKIEIHASTQMGNHNSLGADYSQQMGFAQVVMARELSLPELRTIVKKTQIPLEIFMHGALCYSFSGMCLFSSFLGGSGANRGLCAQPCRRIFDTGQNKKHLFSLKDNQAIDVLPELLDMGIASVKIEGRIKPAEYVYNVSRAYRMVIDHSDTEKAKSLLKYDMGREKTAYFLGGNVENAISENTSSGILIGKLLKAKPDVIEISSSFEIKVGNRIRVKDKKDKYQINIKLKELEKLGPNRYQIACSKKELKAGDLIYLAGIQDKKFSNKLNENSQLKHAKMPGALKSKCFNSLKLNAPAKSKKQLLFVRIDQFSWLRKIHMNEFDYLIMNFDKKDWQSLRPDVPFLQKNARKIIIEFPKFIPEKDIEFFKKLAQNLYRLGYKDFMLSHLSQKLLLPPQAFCHTNENVYLFNDAAIATVQEERIKHYTYPLENDIENLLKGKDRNGILPLFYYPQLFYSRMPVKTVKEFDHVFIDDEGGKHQKVMKDGISIVYPEKPVSWLQQKDNLIKQGFNKFMLDLSHEKPSSNTFKRLIKHYSQAKQIQPSTSFNMKRLLK
;
A
#
# COMPACT_ATOMS: atom_id res chain seq x y z
N MET A 1 14.38 4.52 -28.96
CA MET A 1 13.83 4.45 -27.59
C MET A 1 13.24 3.08 -27.37
N GLN A 2 13.40 2.50 -26.19
CA GLN A 2 12.75 1.23 -25.83
C GLN A 2 11.24 1.47 -25.80
N LYS A 3 10.45 0.58 -26.43
CA LYS A 3 8.99 0.70 -26.45
C LYS A 3 8.43 0.54 -25.02
N THR A 4 7.57 1.45 -24.58
CA THR A 4 6.91 1.36 -23.28
C THR A 4 6.04 0.11 -23.18
N GLU A 5 6.23 -0.67 -22.14
CA GLU A 5 5.48 -1.90 -21.86
C GLU A 5 4.08 -1.62 -21.34
N LEU A 6 3.07 -2.30 -21.90
CA LEU A 6 1.72 -2.33 -21.36
C LEU A 6 1.56 -3.56 -20.43
N LEU A 7 1.51 -3.33 -19.12
CA LEU A 7 1.39 -4.36 -18.08
C LEU A 7 -0.04 -4.48 -17.58
N LEU A 8 -0.67 -5.65 -17.79
CA LEU A 8 -2.08 -5.89 -17.53
C LEU A 8 -2.35 -6.84 -16.35
N PRO A 9 -3.46 -6.62 -15.62
CA PRO A 9 -3.84 -7.46 -14.47
C PRO A 9 -4.49 -8.77 -14.94
N VAL A 10 -4.12 -9.88 -14.31
CA VAL A 10 -4.74 -11.18 -14.55
C VAL A 10 -5.11 -11.83 -13.22
N GLY A 11 -6.42 -12.00 -12.97
CA GLY A 11 -6.96 -12.61 -11.76
C GLY A 11 -7.64 -13.97 -11.99
N ASN A 12 -7.95 -14.31 -13.24
CA ASN A 12 -8.53 -15.58 -13.67
C ASN A 12 -8.21 -15.87 -15.14
N LEU A 13 -8.64 -17.02 -15.66
CA LEU A 13 -8.33 -17.47 -17.03
C LEU A 13 -8.96 -16.58 -18.11
N GLU A 14 -10.21 -16.14 -17.92
CA GLU A 14 -10.87 -15.24 -18.88
C GLU A 14 -10.10 -13.93 -19.03
N MET A 15 -9.61 -13.38 -17.89
CA MET A 15 -8.77 -12.17 -17.91
C MET A 15 -7.42 -12.41 -18.59
N PHE A 16 -6.84 -13.61 -18.46
CA PHE A 16 -5.61 -13.97 -19.16
C PHE A 16 -5.79 -13.86 -20.68
N HIS A 17 -6.82 -14.51 -21.21
CA HIS A 17 -7.11 -14.43 -22.65
C HIS A 17 -7.45 -13.01 -23.10
N ALA A 18 -8.24 -12.29 -22.28
CA ALA A 18 -8.57 -10.90 -22.54
C ALA A 18 -7.35 -9.98 -22.61
N ALA A 19 -6.37 -10.17 -21.71
CA ALA A 19 -5.12 -9.40 -21.72
C ALA A 19 -4.27 -9.68 -22.96
N ILE A 20 -4.10 -10.96 -23.32
CA ILE A 20 -3.35 -11.35 -24.53
C ILE A 20 -4.00 -10.75 -25.79
N GLU A 21 -5.32 -10.93 -25.95
CA GLU A 21 -6.05 -10.42 -27.10
C GLU A 21 -6.14 -8.88 -27.12
N GLY A 22 -6.06 -8.25 -25.96
CA GLY A 22 -6.01 -6.79 -25.80
C GLY A 22 -4.66 -6.16 -26.13
N GLY A 23 -3.61 -6.96 -26.37
CA GLY A 23 -2.27 -6.47 -26.76
C GLY A 23 -1.34 -6.21 -25.57
N ALA A 24 -1.39 -7.04 -24.53
CA ALA A 24 -0.43 -6.99 -23.42
C ALA A 24 0.99 -7.29 -23.89
N ASP A 25 1.97 -6.49 -23.45
CA ASP A 25 3.40 -6.84 -23.55
C ASP A 25 3.81 -7.69 -22.34
N ALA A 26 3.17 -7.44 -21.20
CA ALA A 26 3.35 -8.22 -20.00
C ALA A 26 2.04 -8.33 -19.20
N ILE A 27 1.94 -9.38 -18.39
CA ILE A 27 0.82 -9.58 -17.46
C ILE A 27 1.36 -9.77 -16.04
N TYR A 28 0.58 -9.33 -15.04
CA TYR A 28 0.88 -9.67 -13.66
C TYR A 28 -0.26 -10.43 -13.01
N LEU A 29 0.10 -11.49 -12.32
CA LEU A 29 -0.83 -12.41 -11.67
C LEU A 29 -0.35 -12.78 -10.25
N GLY A 30 -1.22 -13.41 -9.47
CA GLY A 30 -0.90 -13.90 -8.13
C GLY A 30 -1.16 -15.40 -8.01
N SER A 31 -0.34 -16.06 -7.22
CA SER A 31 -0.65 -17.38 -6.69
C SER A 31 -1.72 -17.28 -5.58
N LYS A 32 -2.24 -18.40 -5.12
CA LYS A 32 -3.15 -18.45 -3.95
C LYS A 32 -2.49 -17.95 -2.67
N GLN A 33 -1.15 -17.87 -2.64
CA GLN A 33 -0.34 -17.46 -1.50
C GLN A 33 0.47 -16.20 -1.80
N PHE A 34 0.89 -15.49 -0.76
CA PHE A 34 1.88 -14.40 -0.78
C PHE A 34 1.56 -13.23 -1.71
N ASN A 35 0.29 -12.92 -1.98
CA ASN A 35 -0.07 -11.79 -2.85
C ASN A 35 -1.06 -10.83 -2.20
N ALA A 36 -0.95 -9.53 -2.53
CA ALA A 36 -1.76 -8.45 -1.95
C ALA A 36 -3.24 -8.43 -2.40
N ARG A 37 -3.69 -9.36 -3.23
CA ARG A 37 -5.08 -9.51 -3.67
C ARG A 37 -5.62 -10.88 -3.29
N GLY A 38 -5.57 -11.21 -1.99
CA GLY A 38 -6.05 -12.50 -1.46
C GLY A 38 -7.50 -12.83 -1.80
N ARG A 39 -8.34 -11.81 -2.07
CA ARG A 39 -9.75 -11.97 -2.49
C ARG A 39 -9.94 -12.27 -3.99
N ALA A 40 -8.91 -12.16 -4.83
CA ALA A 40 -8.98 -12.61 -6.23
C ALA A 40 -9.00 -14.14 -6.29
N ALA A 41 -9.51 -14.72 -7.37
CA ALA A 41 -9.51 -16.17 -7.56
C ALA A 41 -8.09 -16.75 -7.50
N ASN A 42 -7.11 -16.00 -8.05
CA ASN A 42 -5.70 -16.38 -8.13
C ASN A 42 -5.50 -17.78 -8.75
N PHE A 43 -4.26 -18.19 -8.94
CA PHE A 43 -3.92 -19.40 -9.67
C PHE A 43 -3.20 -20.42 -8.79
N SER A 44 -3.44 -21.71 -9.05
CA SER A 44 -2.57 -22.77 -8.58
C SER A 44 -1.23 -22.72 -9.31
N LEU A 45 -0.19 -23.34 -8.76
CA LEU A 45 1.12 -23.39 -9.41
C LEU A 45 1.06 -24.15 -10.76
N GLN A 46 0.21 -25.18 -10.86
CA GLN A 46 -0.02 -25.92 -12.12
C GLN A 46 -0.65 -25.02 -13.17
N GLN A 47 -1.67 -24.23 -12.80
CA GLN A 47 -2.29 -23.26 -13.71
C GLN A 47 -1.26 -22.24 -14.19
N ILE A 48 -0.44 -21.71 -13.29
CA ILE A 48 0.61 -20.74 -13.65
C ILE A 48 1.57 -21.37 -14.68
N GLN A 49 2.05 -22.60 -14.45
CA GLN A 49 2.93 -23.29 -15.40
C GLN A 49 2.30 -23.46 -16.80
N SER A 50 1.01 -23.77 -16.84
CA SER A 50 0.30 -23.87 -18.12
C SER A 50 0.13 -22.50 -18.79
N LEU A 51 -0.15 -21.44 -18.01
CA LEU A 51 -0.23 -20.06 -18.52
C LEU A 51 1.11 -19.57 -19.07
N LEU A 52 2.23 -19.91 -18.39
CA LEU A 52 3.58 -19.53 -18.83
C LEU A 52 3.89 -20.05 -20.25
N LYS A 53 3.49 -21.30 -20.56
CA LYS A 53 3.67 -21.87 -21.90
C LYS A 53 2.92 -21.06 -22.96
N VAL A 54 1.65 -20.73 -22.70
CA VAL A 54 0.83 -19.95 -23.63
C VAL A 54 1.37 -18.53 -23.78
N ALA A 55 1.72 -17.87 -22.67
CA ALA A 55 2.29 -16.52 -22.68
C ALA A 55 3.59 -16.45 -23.48
N LYS A 56 4.50 -17.43 -23.29
CA LYS A 56 5.76 -17.55 -24.03
C LYS A 56 5.54 -17.67 -25.55
N GLN A 57 4.56 -18.49 -25.97
CA GLN A 57 4.20 -18.63 -27.38
C GLN A 57 3.67 -17.33 -28.00
N LYS A 58 3.07 -16.46 -27.16
CA LYS A 58 2.54 -15.14 -27.56
C LYS A 58 3.53 -13.99 -27.36
N GLY A 59 4.74 -14.27 -26.89
CA GLY A 59 5.75 -13.24 -26.61
C GLY A 59 5.41 -12.32 -25.43
N VAL A 60 4.51 -12.75 -24.52
CA VAL A 60 4.05 -11.96 -23.36
C VAL A 60 4.80 -12.36 -22.10
N ARG A 61 5.41 -11.38 -21.42
CA ARG A 61 6.09 -11.60 -20.15
C ARG A 61 5.10 -11.83 -19.01
N VAL A 62 5.50 -12.62 -18.00
CA VAL A 62 4.66 -12.93 -16.85
C VAL A 62 5.35 -12.54 -15.58
N TYR A 63 4.75 -11.58 -14.83
CA TYR A 63 5.24 -11.14 -13.54
C TYR A 63 4.40 -11.71 -12.41
N LEU A 64 5.05 -12.37 -11.46
CA LEU A 64 4.36 -12.95 -10.31
C LEU A 64 4.37 -11.97 -9.13
N THR A 65 3.19 -11.67 -8.58
CA THR A 65 3.12 -10.83 -7.38
C THR A 65 3.43 -11.65 -6.13
N LEU A 66 4.49 -11.27 -5.44
CA LEU A 66 4.95 -11.76 -4.14
C LEU A 66 5.04 -10.55 -3.19
N ASN A 67 3.99 -9.75 -3.19
CA ASN A 67 3.98 -8.39 -2.66
C ASN A 67 3.17 -8.24 -1.37
N THR A 68 3.28 -9.22 -0.48
CA THR A 68 2.82 -9.14 0.91
C THR A 68 4.00 -9.20 1.85
N VAL A 69 3.86 -8.70 3.06
CA VAL A 69 4.81 -8.96 4.14
C VAL A 69 4.65 -10.41 4.61
N ILE A 70 5.75 -11.06 4.98
CA ILE A 70 5.83 -12.47 5.30
C ILE A 70 6.04 -12.64 6.80
N LYS A 71 5.27 -13.53 7.46
CA LYS A 71 5.49 -13.90 8.86
C LYS A 71 6.64 -14.90 8.99
N ASN A 72 7.23 -14.99 10.18
CA ASN A 72 8.33 -15.92 10.45
C ASN A 72 7.97 -17.39 10.17
N GLU A 73 6.75 -17.81 10.49
CA GLU A 73 6.26 -19.17 10.24
C GLU A 73 6.14 -19.53 8.76
N GLU A 74 5.91 -18.52 7.91
CA GLU A 74 5.71 -18.68 6.46
C GLU A 74 7.05 -18.80 5.70
N LEU A 75 8.18 -18.48 6.31
CA LEU A 75 9.49 -18.50 5.65
C LEU A 75 9.86 -19.85 5.04
N LYS A 76 9.44 -20.95 5.67
CA LYS A 76 9.72 -22.32 5.13
C LYS A 76 8.96 -22.57 3.84
N GLU A 77 7.70 -22.20 3.79
CA GLU A 77 6.84 -22.34 2.62
C GLU A 77 7.28 -21.37 1.51
N LEU A 78 7.68 -20.16 1.88
CA LEU A 78 8.27 -19.20 0.96
C LEU A 78 9.50 -19.75 0.24
N LEU A 79 10.40 -20.47 0.92
CA LEU A 79 11.57 -21.06 0.27
C LEU A 79 11.19 -22.11 -0.77
N ASP A 80 10.18 -22.94 -0.53
CA ASP A 80 9.65 -23.88 -1.52
C ASP A 80 9.10 -23.13 -2.74
N PHE A 81 8.41 -22.02 -2.48
CA PHE A 81 7.83 -21.19 -3.52
C PHE A 81 8.89 -20.48 -4.37
N LEU A 82 9.92 -19.91 -3.75
CA LEU A 82 11.05 -19.30 -4.45
C LEU A 82 11.85 -20.32 -5.26
N TYR A 83 12.04 -21.52 -4.73
CA TYR A 83 12.69 -22.61 -5.44
C TYR A 83 11.89 -23.01 -6.70
N TRP A 84 10.56 -23.08 -6.60
CA TRP A 84 9.69 -23.32 -7.75
C TRP A 84 9.78 -22.19 -8.78
N ILE A 85 9.80 -20.93 -8.36
CA ILE A 85 9.94 -19.76 -9.26
C ILE A 85 11.26 -19.84 -10.02
N ASP A 86 12.37 -20.12 -9.34
CA ASP A 86 13.73 -20.21 -9.91
C ASP A 86 13.84 -21.28 -11.01
N HIS A 87 12.95 -22.30 -10.97
CA HIS A 87 12.87 -23.38 -11.95
C HIS A 87 11.67 -23.23 -12.92
N SER A 88 11.08 -22.05 -13.02
CA SER A 88 9.95 -21.74 -13.90
C SER A 88 10.34 -20.69 -14.95
N ASP A 89 9.48 -20.50 -15.95
CA ASP A 89 9.61 -19.42 -16.95
C ASP A 89 8.98 -18.08 -16.47
N ILE A 90 8.86 -17.85 -15.16
CA ILE A 90 8.45 -16.55 -14.59
C ILE A 90 9.48 -15.51 -14.99
N SER A 91 9.03 -14.40 -15.60
CA SER A 91 9.94 -13.35 -16.09
C SER A 91 10.49 -12.49 -14.95
N ALA A 92 9.66 -12.15 -13.96
CA ALA A 92 10.07 -11.40 -12.77
C ALA A 92 9.10 -11.60 -11.60
N VAL A 93 9.53 -11.24 -10.39
CA VAL A 93 8.67 -11.17 -9.20
C VAL A 93 8.55 -9.73 -8.70
N ILE A 94 7.33 -9.33 -8.35
CA ILE A 94 7.05 -8.01 -7.75
C ILE A 94 6.99 -8.19 -6.24
N ILE A 95 7.95 -7.63 -5.50
CA ILE A 95 8.12 -7.86 -4.06
C ILE A 95 7.93 -6.59 -3.23
N GLN A 96 7.54 -6.77 -1.96
CA GLN A 96 7.49 -5.72 -0.93
C GLN A 96 8.43 -6.02 0.24
N ASP A 97 8.54 -7.29 0.65
CA ASP A 97 9.19 -7.75 1.88
C ASP A 97 10.71 -7.85 1.72
N TRP A 98 11.45 -7.22 2.62
CA TRP A 98 12.92 -7.25 2.61
C TRP A 98 13.50 -8.64 2.91
N GLY A 99 12.73 -9.51 3.57
CA GLY A 99 13.12 -10.92 3.75
C GLY A 99 13.01 -11.71 2.47
N VAL A 100 11.96 -11.47 1.67
CA VAL A 100 11.85 -12.03 0.31
C VAL A 100 13.04 -11.57 -0.54
N TYR A 101 13.32 -10.26 -0.54
CA TYR A 101 14.51 -9.69 -1.19
C TYR A 101 15.78 -10.44 -0.78
N LYS A 102 16.02 -10.59 0.53
CA LYS A 102 17.20 -11.26 1.08
C LYS A 102 17.37 -12.68 0.58
N LEU A 103 16.28 -13.45 0.62
CA LEU A 103 16.30 -14.85 0.21
C LEU A 103 16.56 -14.98 -1.30
N ILE A 104 15.94 -14.14 -2.12
CA ILE A 104 16.15 -14.14 -3.57
C ILE A 104 17.61 -13.79 -3.89
N LYS A 105 18.10 -12.67 -3.40
CA LYS A 105 19.47 -12.21 -3.72
C LYS A 105 20.55 -13.20 -3.30
N LYS A 106 20.32 -13.92 -2.20
CA LYS A 106 21.32 -14.84 -1.68
C LYS A 106 21.25 -16.25 -2.27
N TYR A 107 20.04 -16.75 -2.56
CA TYR A 107 19.86 -18.17 -2.93
C TYR A 107 19.26 -18.39 -4.31
N PHE A 108 18.60 -17.39 -4.87
CA PHE A 108 17.92 -17.46 -6.17
C PHE A 108 18.26 -16.25 -7.05
N PRO A 109 19.57 -15.97 -7.30
CA PRO A 109 20.02 -14.74 -7.95
C PRO A 109 19.56 -14.60 -9.40
N LYS A 110 19.05 -15.66 -10.01
CA LYS A 110 18.48 -15.63 -11.38
C LYS A 110 17.08 -15.00 -11.43
N ILE A 111 16.37 -14.98 -10.31
CA ILE A 111 15.02 -14.37 -10.24
C ILE A 111 15.16 -12.86 -10.36
N GLU A 112 14.59 -12.30 -11.40
CA GLU A 112 14.47 -10.86 -11.58
C GLU A 112 13.45 -10.29 -10.59
N ILE A 113 13.78 -9.17 -9.95
CA ILE A 113 12.94 -8.54 -8.92
C ILE A 113 12.54 -7.12 -9.31
N HIS A 114 11.23 -6.83 -9.17
CA HIS A 114 10.67 -5.49 -9.31
C HIS A 114 10.21 -4.97 -7.94
N ALA A 115 10.52 -3.71 -7.64
CA ALA A 115 10.08 -3.09 -6.40
C ALA A 115 8.58 -2.76 -6.49
N SER A 116 7.78 -3.35 -5.59
CA SER A 116 6.35 -3.04 -5.52
C SER A 116 6.10 -1.57 -5.13
N THR A 117 5.00 -0.99 -5.61
CA THR A 117 4.53 0.32 -5.12
C THR A 117 4.35 0.35 -3.60
N GLN A 118 4.11 -0.81 -2.97
CA GLN A 118 3.97 -0.94 -1.51
C GLN A 118 5.30 -0.75 -0.75
N MET A 119 6.45 -0.74 -1.44
CA MET A 119 7.74 -0.33 -0.85
C MET A 119 7.84 1.18 -0.64
N GLY A 120 6.93 1.98 -1.23
CA GLY A 120 6.85 3.42 -0.97
C GLY A 120 7.86 4.26 -1.75
N ASN A 121 8.39 3.79 -2.89
CA ASN A 121 9.30 4.56 -3.74
C ASN A 121 8.56 5.77 -4.35
N HIS A 122 8.94 6.99 -3.96
CA HIS A 122 8.22 8.21 -4.30
C HIS A 122 9.11 9.38 -4.75
N ASN A 123 10.40 9.15 -4.94
CA ASN A 123 11.36 10.14 -5.38
C ASN A 123 12.59 9.46 -6.00
N SER A 124 13.55 10.24 -6.52
CA SER A 124 14.77 9.72 -7.13
C SER A 124 15.62 8.91 -6.15
N LEU A 125 15.67 9.25 -4.87
CA LEU A 125 16.41 8.46 -3.88
C LEU A 125 15.88 7.02 -3.80
N GLY A 126 14.55 6.84 -3.82
CA GLY A 126 13.92 5.52 -3.81
C GLY A 126 14.27 4.71 -5.04
N ALA A 127 14.26 5.35 -6.20
CA ALA A 127 14.63 4.73 -7.48
C ALA A 127 16.11 4.32 -7.48
N ASP A 128 17.01 5.24 -7.14
CA ASP A 128 18.45 5.02 -7.13
C ASP A 128 18.87 3.95 -6.11
N TYR A 129 18.28 3.99 -4.92
CA TYR A 129 18.53 2.96 -3.90
C TYR A 129 18.06 1.58 -4.37
N SER A 130 16.87 1.50 -5.00
CA SER A 130 16.40 0.24 -5.58
C SER A 130 17.35 -0.29 -6.65
N GLN A 131 17.91 0.59 -7.49
CA GLN A 131 18.93 0.22 -8.46
C GLN A 131 20.20 -0.33 -7.79
N GLN A 132 20.71 0.35 -6.76
CA GLN A 132 21.87 -0.11 -5.98
C GLN A 132 21.62 -1.48 -5.31
N MET A 133 20.39 -1.73 -4.87
CA MET A 133 19.97 -3.02 -4.33
C MET A 133 19.77 -4.10 -5.42
N GLY A 134 19.90 -3.74 -6.70
CA GLY A 134 19.80 -4.66 -7.83
C GLY A 134 18.37 -5.07 -8.17
N PHE A 135 17.38 -4.20 -7.95
CA PHE A 135 16.08 -4.32 -8.59
C PHE A 135 16.20 -3.98 -10.07
N ALA A 136 15.43 -4.68 -10.91
CA ALA A 136 15.40 -4.43 -12.35
C ALA A 136 14.41 -3.32 -12.74
N GLN A 137 13.37 -3.09 -11.92
CA GLN A 137 12.33 -2.11 -12.18
C GLN A 137 11.70 -1.63 -10.87
N VAL A 138 11.19 -0.39 -10.87
CA VAL A 138 10.52 0.22 -9.71
C VAL A 138 9.12 0.66 -10.09
N VAL A 139 8.12 0.15 -9.34
CA VAL A 139 6.74 0.67 -9.41
C VAL A 139 6.65 1.90 -8.51
N MET A 140 6.55 3.06 -9.11
CA MET A 140 6.49 4.32 -8.38
C MET A 140 5.17 4.50 -7.61
N ALA A 141 5.21 5.33 -6.58
CA ALA A 141 4.01 5.71 -5.85
C ALA A 141 2.99 6.42 -6.77
N ARG A 142 1.70 6.21 -6.51
CA ARG A 142 0.60 6.78 -7.33
C ARG A 142 0.36 8.26 -7.08
N GLU A 143 0.91 8.76 -6.00
CA GLU A 143 0.74 10.12 -5.51
C GLU A 143 1.78 11.09 -6.10
N LEU A 144 2.40 10.74 -7.22
CA LEU A 144 3.37 11.59 -7.93
C LEU A 144 2.70 12.40 -9.03
N SER A 145 3.07 13.67 -9.11
CA SER A 145 2.69 14.57 -10.19
C SER A 145 3.62 14.42 -11.40
N LEU A 146 3.18 14.86 -12.59
CA LEU A 146 4.02 14.86 -13.79
C LEU A 146 5.33 15.63 -13.63
N PRO A 147 5.36 16.84 -13.01
CA PRO A 147 6.64 17.54 -12.76
C PRO A 147 7.61 16.76 -11.85
N GLU A 148 7.09 16.06 -10.83
CA GLU A 148 7.92 15.19 -9.97
C GLU A 148 8.48 14.02 -10.79
N LEU A 149 7.65 13.34 -11.57
CA LEU A 149 8.09 12.22 -12.43
C LEU A 149 9.12 12.66 -13.46
N ARG A 150 8.92 13.82 -14.13
CA ARG A 150 9.90 14.37 -15.08
C ARG A 150 11.26 14.62 -14.42
N THR A 151 11.26 15.06 -13.17
CA THR A 151 12.49 15.26 -12.41
C THR A 151 13.15 13.93 -12.04
N ILE A 152 12.36 12.95 -11.61
CA ILE A 152 12.87 11.61 -11.22
C ILE A 152 13.47 10.90 -12.42
N VAL A 153 12.77 10.87 -13.57
CA VAL A 153 13.27 10.24 -14.82
C VAL A 153 14.62 10.80 -15.25
N LYS A 154 14.82 12.13 -15.10
CA LYS A 154 16.10 12.75 -15.45
C LYS A 154 17.26 12.39 -14.53
N LYS A 155 16.95 11.96 -13.29
CA LYS A 155 17.96 11.68 -12.26
C LYS A 155 18.29 10.19 -12.12
N THR A 156 17.39 9.30 -12.53
CA THR A 156 17.57 7.86 -12.33
C THR A 156 17.72 7.10 -13.65
N GLN A 157 18.42 5.97 -13.61
CA GLN A 157 18.61 5.07 -14.76
C GLN A 157 17.76 3.80 -14.68
N ILE A 158 17.18 3.49 -13.50
CA ILE A 158 16.35 2.30 -13.35
C ILE A 158 15.01 2.46 -14.08
N PRO A 159 14.52 1.42 -14.79
CA PRO A 159 13.21 1.42 -15.41
C PRO A 159 12.09 1.75 -14.42
N LEU A 160 11.25 2.74 -14.74
CA LEU A 160 10.12 3.16 -13.92
C LEU A 160 8.81 2.63 -14.47
N GLU A 161 7.96 2.12 -13.57
CA GLU A 161 6.60 1.65 -13.84
C GLU A 161 5.58 2.55 -13.15
N ILE A 162 4.55 2.98 -13.89
CA ILE A 162 3.53 3.92 -13.43
C ILE A 162 2.14 3.31 -13.54
N PHE A 163 1.32 3.41 -12.48
CA PHE A 163 -0.10 3.06 -12.54
C PHE A 163 -0.91 4.12 -13.28
N MET A 164 -1.59 3.72 -14.36
CA MET A 164 -2.32 4.62 -15.25
C MET A 164 -3.84 4.49 -15.15
N HIS A 165 -4.36 3.34 -14.70
CA HIS A 165 -5.79 3.08 -14.72
C HIS A 165 -6.24 2.18 -13.57
N GLY A 166 -7.49 2.37 -13.09
CA GLY A 166 -8.15 1.51 -12.13
C GLY A 166 -8.19 2.07 -10.71
N ALA A 167 -8.47 1.22 -9.73
CA ALA A 167 -8.75 1.63 -8.36
C ALA A 167 -7.56 2.31 -7.66
N LEU A 168 -7.82 3.45 -7.02
CA LEU A 168 -6.89 4.17 -6.17
C LEU A 168 -7.03 3.77 -4.70
N CYS A 169 -5.95 3.93 -3.95
CA CYS A 169 -5.90 3.84 -2.50
C CYS A 169 -5.82 5.26 -1.91
N TYR A 170 -6.57 5.54 -0.83
CA TYR A 170 -6.52 6.84 -0.17
C TYR A 170 -5.20 7.06 0.57
N SER A 171 -4.75 6.05 1.29
CA SER A 171 -3.46 6.09 1.97
C SER A 171 -2.33 5.82 0.99
N PHE A 172 -1.18 6.43 1.24
CA PHE A 172 0.04 6.12 0.54
C PHE A 172 0.28 4.60 0.53
N SER A 173 0.64 4.05 -0.61
CA SER A 173 0.76 2.60 -0.78
C SER A 173 1.74 1.99 0.23
N GLY A 174 1.32 0.91 0.91
CA GLY A 174 2.10 0.26 1.97
C GLY A 174 1.95 0.88 3.37
N MET A 175 1.40 2.10 3.50
CA MET A 175 1.35 2.84 4.76
C MET A 175 -0.04 2.86 5.44
N CYS A 176 -0.98 2.00 5.02
CA CYS A 176 -2.31 1.94 5.62
C CYS A 176 -2.37 0.91 6.75
N LEU A 177 -2.63 1.36 7.97
CA LEU A 177 -2.84 0.52 9.16
C LEU A 177 -4.32 0.36 9.52
N PHE A 178 -5.23 1.09 8.87
CA PHE A 178 -6.63 1.14 9.29
C PHE A 178 -7.30 -0.23 9.18
N SER A 179 -7.03 -0.97 8.12
CA SER A 179 -7.65 -2.29 7.92
C SER A 179 -7.27 -3.29 9.01
N SER A 180 -6.01 -3.35 9.41
CA SER A 180 -5.56 -4.21 10.52
C SER A 180 -6.04 -3.69 11.88
N PHE A 181 -6.16 -2.37 12.06
CA PHE A 181 -6.66 -1.76 13.28
C PHE A 181 -8.12 -2.13 13.57
N LEU A 182 -8.98 -2.20 12.54
CA LEU A 182 -10.39 -2.58 12.69
C LEU A 182 -10.59 -4.05 13.09
N GLY A 183 -9.73 -4.97 12.71
CA GLY A 183 -9.97 -6.38 13.02
C GLY A 183 -8.87 -7.36 12.61
N GLY A 184 -7.61 -6.91 12.56
CA GLY A 184 -6.45 -7.74 12.24
C GLY A 184 -6.31 -8.12 10.76
N SER A 185 -7.18 -7.62 9.87
CA SER A 185 -7.09 -7.89 8.42
C SER A 185 -6.07 -6.97 7.77
N GLY A 186 -4.79 -7.38 7.74
CA GLY A 186 -3.68 -6.57 7.26
C GLY A 186 -3.76 -6.25 5.76
N ALA A 187 -3.71 -4.96 5.40
CA ALA A 187 -3.67 -4.54 4.00
C ALA A 187 -2.39 -5.03 3.31
N ASN A 188 -1.25 -4.97 4.01
CA ASN A 188 0.04 -5.48 3.56
C ASN A 188 0.15 -7.01 3.57
N ARG A 189 -0.88 -7.69 4.09
CA ARG A 189 -1.07 -9.15 4.05
C ARG A 189 -2.08 -9.59 2.98
N GLY A 190 -2.57 -8.67 2.15
CA GLY A 190 -3.52 -8.95 1.07
C GLY A 190 -4.99 -9.01 1.51
N LEU A 191 -5.31 -8.68 2.76
CA LEU A 191 -6.64 -8.80 3.36
C LEU A 191 -7.33 -7.46 3.61
N CYS A 192 -7.03 -6.43 2.81
CA CYS A 192 -7.60 -5.10 2.97
C CYS A 192 -9.12 -5.13 3.07
N ALA A 193 -9.68 -4.61 4.18
CA ALA A 193 -11.12 -4.47 4.42
C ALA A 193 -11.73 -3.21 3.77
N GLN A 194 -10.93 -2.46 3.00
CA GLN A 194 -11.31 -1.22 2.32
C GLN A 194 -11.91 -0.14 3.26
N PRO A 195 -11.30 0.19 4.41
CA PRO A 195 -11.85 1.19 5.33
C PRO A 195 -12.04 2.56 4.67
N CYS A 196 -11.24 2.91 3.68
CA CYS A 196 -11.37 4.15 2.91
C CYS A 196 -12.67 4.22 2.06
N ARG A 197 -13.40 3.11 1.90
CA ARG A 197 -14.67 3.03 1.15
C ARG A 197 -15.90 3.00 2.06
N ARG A 198 -15.71 3.06 3.38
CA ARG A 198 -16.79 3.07 4.36
C ARG A 198 -17.41 4.46 4.52
N ILE A 199 -18.59 4.50 5.14
CA ILE A 199 -19.27 5.73 5.54
C ILE A 199 -18.75 6.13 6.92
N PHE A 200 -18.50 7.42 7.10
CA PHE A 200 -18.11 8.01 8.36
C PHE A 200 -19.13 9.06 8.79
N ASP A 201 -19.38 9.14 10.10
CA ASP A 201 -20.25 10.11 10.71
C ASP A 201 -19.41 11.30 11.24
N THR A 202 -19.67 12.49 10.74
CA THR A 202 -18.99 13.73 11.15
C THR A 202 -19.74 14.47 12.25
N GLY A 203 -20.82 13.90 12.78
CA GLY A 203 -21.76 14.58 13.70
C GLY A 203 -22.80 15.44 13.00
N GLN A 204 -22.52 15.91 11.78
CA GLN A 204 -23.47 16.66 10.95
C GLN A 204 -24.04 15.81 9.82
N ASN A 205 -23.20 14.98 9.22
CA ASN A 205 -23.56 14.17 8.04
C ASN A 205 -22.82 12.84 8.03
N LYS A 206 -23.42 11.84 7.39
CA LYS A 206 -22.79 10.56 7.07
C LYS A 206 -22.32 10.57 5.62
N LYS A 207 -21.00 10.47 5.39
CA LYS A 207 -20.36 10.60 4.08
C LYS A 207 -19.24 9.59 3.86
N HIS A 208 -18.89 9.37 2.59
CA HIS A 208 -17.66 8.69 2.19
C HIS A 208 -16.50 9.68 2.18
N LEU A 209 -15.78 9.80 3.30
CA LEU A 209 -14.73 10.80 3.48
C LEU A 209 -13.44 10.56 2.68
N PHE A 210 -13.15 9.29 2.40
CA PHE A 210 -11.85 8.82 1.87
C PHE A 210 -11.99 7.99 0.58
N SER A 211 -13.20 7.95 0.00
CA SER A 211 -13.47 7.11 -1.18
C SER A 211 -13.01 7.80 -2.45
N LEU A 212 -11.82 7.45 -2.95
CA LEU A 212 -11.30 7.99 -4.21
C LEU A 212 -12.05 7.43 -5.43
N LYS A 213 -12.19 8.28 -6.45
CA LYS A 213 -12.51 7.89 -7.82
C LYS A 213 -11.48 6.91 -8.36
N ASP A 214 -11.78 6.20 -9.45
CA ASP A 214 -10.80 5.33 -10.10
C ASP A 214 -9.85 6.18 -10.97
N ASN A 215 -8.57 5.82 -11.02
CA ASN A 215 -7.59 6.47 -11.88
C ASN A 215 -7.92 6.23 -13.37
N GLN A 216 -7.82 7.27 -14.17
CA GLN A 216 -7.81 7.22 -15.63
C GLN A 216 -6.95 8.37 -16.15
N ALA A 217 -5.69 8.09 -16.39
CA ALA A 217 -4.68 9.08 -16.76
C ALA A 217 -4.27 8.96 -18.25
N ILE A 218 -5.20 8.55 -19.12
CA ILE A 218 -4.96 8.32 -20.56
C ILE A 218 -4.48 9.58 -21.26
N ASP A 219 -4.96 10.76 -20.84
CA ASP A 219 -4.63 12.06 -21.44
C ASP A 219 -3.16 12.46 -21.26
N VAL A 220 -2.53 11.98 -20.21
CA VAL A 220 -1.12 12.28 -19.93
C VAL A 220 -0.17 11.17 -20.43
N LEU A 221 -0.71 10.10 -20.99
CA LEU A 221 0.09 8.99 -21.50
C LEU A 221 1.09 9.40 -22.58
N PRO A 222 0.74 10.21 -23.61
CA PRO A 222 1.73 10.67 -24.59
C PRO A 222 2.94 11.33 -23.95
N GLU A 223 2.74 12.21 -22.97
CA GLU A 223 3.84 12.88 -22.24
C GLU A 223 4.73 11.87 -21.46
N LEU A 224 4.14 10.85 -20.86
CA LEU A 224 4.89 9.79 -20.17
C LEU A 224 5.70 8.92 -21.14
N LEU A 225 5.19 8.68 -22.36
CA LEU A 225 5.91 7.98 -23.42
C LEU A 225 7.14 8.80 -23.85
N ASP A 226 6.96 10.11 -24.04
CA ASP A 226 8.04 11.02 -24.40
C ASP A 226 9.10 11.15 -23.30
N MET A 227 8.71 11.02 -22.04
CA MET A 227 9.63 10.96 -20.90
C MET A 227 10.45 9.66 -20.86
N GLY A 228 10.06 8.62 -21.60
CA GLY A 228 10.73 7.31 -21.57
C GLY A 228 10.34 6.42 -20.38
N ILE A 229 9.11 6.54 -19.87
CA ILE A 229 8.58 5.61 -18.86
C ILE A 229 8.60 4.19 -19.42
N ALA A 230 9.21 3.25 -18.68
CA ALA A 230 9.48 1.91 -19.16
C ALA A 230 8.22 1.02 -19.18
N SER A 231 7.29 1.20 -18.23
CA SER A 231 6.08 0.38 -18.13
C SER A 231 4.89 1.18 -17.62
N VAL A 232 3.73 0.99 -18.24
CA VAL A 232 2.44 1.50 -17.80
C VAL A 232 1.57 0.35 -17.32
N LYS A 233 1.10 0.46 -16.08
CA LYS A 233 0.37 -0.58 -15.36
C LYS A 233 -1.10 -0.27 -15.17
N ILE A 234 -1.92 -1.26 -15.46
CA ILE A 234 -3.37 -1.19 -15.25
C ILE A 234 -3.73 -1.96 -13.97
N GLU A 235 -4.47 -1.35 -13.05
CA GLU A 235 -5.03 -2.04 -11.88
C GLU A 235 -6.37 -2.68 -12.24
N GLY A 236 -6.62 -3.93 -11.76
CA GLY A 236 -7.90 -4.55 -12.06
C GLY A 236 -8.02 -6.06 -11.86
N ARG A 237 -7.18 -6.73 -11.05
CA ARG A 237 -7.21 -8.20 -10.86
C ARG A 237 -8.55 -8.79 -10.36
N ILE A 238 -9.49 -7.95 -9.91
CA ILE A 238 -10.84 -8.35 -9.46
C ILE A 238 -11.92 -7.87 -10.45
N LYS A 239 -11.52 -7.25 -11.56
CA LYS A 239 -12.43 -6.76 -12.60
C LYS A 239 -12.83 -7.88 -13.58
N PRO A 240 -13.92 -7.71 -14.36
CA PRO A 240 -14.27 -8.65 -15.42
C PRO A 240 -13.24 -8.69 -16.57
N ALA A 241 -13.24 -9.75 -17.36
CA ALA A 241 -12.35 -9.90 -18.52
C ALA A 241 -12.58 -8.81 -19.58
N GLU A 242 -13.81 -8.39 -19.79
CA GLU A 242 -14.18 -7.32 -20.73
C GLU A 242 -13.55 -5.98 -20.34
N TYR A 243 -13.46 -5.69 -19.04
CA TYR A 243 -12.74 -4.51 -18.56
C TYR A 243 -11.26 -4.57 -18.97
N VAL A 244 -10.60 -5.71 -18.74
CA VAL A 244 -9.18 -5.86 -19.11
C VAL A 244 -8.99 -5.68 -20.60
N TYR A 245 -9.84 -6.31 -21.42
CA TYR A 245 -9.79 -6.21 -22.87
C TYR A 245 -9.98 -4.79 -23.39
N ASN A 246 -11.03 -4.10 -22.94
CA ASN A 246 -11.34 -2.74 -23.42
C ASN A 246 -10.31 -1.72 -22.98
N VAL A 247 -9.87 -1.79 -21.71
CA VAL A 247 -8.83 -0.90 -21.18
C VAL A 247 -7.50 -1.14 -21.87
N SER A 248 -7.10 -2.41 -22.07
CA SER A 248 -5.85 -2.71 -22.76
C SER A 248 -5.83 -2.19 -24.20
N ARG A 249 -6.90 -2.38 -24.95
CA ARG A 249 -7.01 -1.84 -26.31
C ARG A 249 -6.91 -0.32 -26.36
N ALA A 250 -7.56 0.36 -25.41
CA ALA A 250 -7.48 1.82 -25.31
C ALA A 250 -6.05 2.29 -25.08
N TYR A 251 -5.35 1.71 -24.09
CA TYR A 251 -3.96 2.08 -23.81
C TYR A 251 -3.01 1.68 -24.94
N ARG A 252 -3.20 0.50 -25.54
CA ARG A 252 -2.44 0.05 -26.71
C ARG A 252 -2.55 1.02 -27.89
N MET A 253 -3.75 1.52 -28.15
CA MET A 253 -4.02 2.47 -29.23
C MET A 253 -3.22 3.77 -29.05
N VAL A 254 -3.09 4.27 -27.84
CA VAL A 254 -2.27 5.47 -27.56
C VAL A 254 -0.78 5.14 -27.67
N ILE A 255 -0.33 4.00 -27.13
CA ILE A 255 1.08 3.60 -27.17
C ILE A 255 1.56 3.38 -28.61
N ASP A 256 0.72 2.81 -29.49
CA ASP A 256 1.12 2.47 -30.86
C ASP A 256 0.82 3.59 -31.87
N HIS A 257 -0.24 4.38 -31.65
CA HIS A 257 -0.79 5.28 -32.67
C HIS A 257 -1.06 6.70 -32.17
N SER A 258 -0.83 7.00 -30.89
CA SER A 258 -1.12 8.31 -30.25
C SER A 258 -2.59 8.76 -30.38
N ASP A 259 -3.55 7.84 -30.62
CA ASP A 259 -4.98 8.16 -30.84
C ASP A 259 -5.73 8.17 -29.48
N THR A 260 -5.57 9.27 -28.75
CA THR A 260 -6.16 9.45 -27.41
C THR A 260 -7.69 9.58 -27.46
N GLU A 261 -8.26 10.23 -28.47
CA GLU A 261 -9.72 10.46 -28.53
C GLU A 261 -10.48 9.16 -28.79
N LYS A 262 -10.00 8.33 -29.70
CA LYS A 262 -10.59 7.01 -29.94
C LYS A 262 -10.40 6.09 -28.73
N ALA A 263 -9.25 6.15 -28.05
CA ALA A 263 -9.01 5.42 -26.82
C ALA A 263 -10.02 5.80 -25.72
N LYS A 264 -10.30 7.09 -25.52
CA LYS A 264 -11.33 7.55 -24.59
C LYS A 264 -12.71 7.00 -24.88
N SER A 265 -13.06 6.85 -26.15
CA SER A 265 -14.35 6.27 -26.53
C SER A 265 -14.51 4.82 -26.06
N LEU A 266 -13.42 4.03 -26.09
CA LEU A 266 -13.41 2.68 -25.52
C LEU A 266 -13.49 2.67 -24.01
N LEU A 267 -12.84 3.64 -23.34
CA LEU A 267 -12.83 3.73 -21.87
C LEU A 267 -14.18 4.15 -21.26
N LYS A 268 -15.13 4.64 -22.05
CA LYS A 268 -16.52 4.85 -21.61
C LYS A 268 -17.16 3.57 -21.06
N TYR A 269 -16.66 2.40 -21.44
CA TYR A 269 -17.19 1.09 -21.06
C TYR A 269 -16.36 0.36 -19.99
N ASP A 270 -15.47 1.04 -19.29
CA ASP A 270 -14.62 0.38 -18.29
C ASP A 270 -15.35 -0.05 -17.00
N MET A 271 -16.61 0.35 -16.82
CA MET A 271 -17.49 -0.03 -15.69
C MET A 271 -16.85 0.20 -14.31
N GLY A 272 -15.87 1.09 -14.21
CA GLY A 272 -15.26 1.51 -12.96
C GLY A 272 -16.15 2.52 -12.21
N ARG A 273 -15.59 3.12 -11.16
CA ARG A 273 -16.14 4.30 -10.49
C ARG A 273 -15.95 5.54 -11.37
N GLU A 274 -16.47 6.68 -10.93
CA GLU A 274 -16.10 7.97 -11.49
C GLU A 274 -14.57 8.09 -11.64
N LYS A 275 -14.11 8.90 -12.62
CA LYS A 275 -12.72 8.97 -13.02
C LYS A 275 -12.02 10.21 -12.50
N THR A 276 -10.72 10.07 -12.28
CA THR A 276 -9.78 11.14 -12.00
C THR A 276 -8.42 10.80 -12.58
N ALA A 277 -7.68 11.77 -13.08
CA ALA A 277 -6.26 11.58 -13.38
C ALA A 277 -5.36 11.77 -12.13
N TYR A 278 -5.98 12.03 -10.98
CA TYR A 278 -5.33 12.17 -9.67
C TYR A 278 -4.14 13.15 -9.74
N PHE A 279 -3.02 12.81 -9.10
CA PHE A 279 -1.82 13.66 -9.12
C PHE A 279 -1.22 13.84 -10.51
N LEU A 280 -1.33 12.86 -11.39
CA LEU A 280 -0.84 12.96 -12.77
C LEU A 280 -1.57 14.06 -13.56
N GLY A 281 -2.86 14.25 -13.30
CA GLY A 281 -3.65 15.33 -13.94
C GLY A 281 -3.50 16.70 -13.26
N GLY A 282 -2.71 16.81 -12.21
CA GLY A 282 -2.48 18.08 -11.49
C GLY A 282 -3.64 18.58 -10.63
N ASN A 283 -4.83 17.97 -10.71
CA ASN A 283 -6.00 18.37 -9.93
C ASN A 283 -6.55 17.16 -9.14
N VAL A 284 -6.41 17.23 -7.82
CA VAL A 284 -6.88 16.19 -6.89
C VAL A 284 -8.08 16.63 -6.05
N GLU A 285 -8.54 17.87 -6.17
CA GLU A 285 -9.62 18.46 -5.33
C GLU A 285 -10.93 17.66 -5.44
N ASN A 286 -11.25 17.17 -6.64
CA ASN A 286 -12.44 16.36 -6.93
C ASN A 286 -12.17 14.85 -6.99
N ALA A 287 -11.07 14.38 -6.42
CA ALA A 287 -10.71 12.95 -6.47
C ALA A 287 -11.52 12.08 -5.51
N ILE A 288 -12.15 12.65 -4.48
CA ILE A 288 -13.07 11.94 -3.59
C ILE A 288 -14.45 11.85 -4.25
N SER A 289 -15.07 10.67 -4.21
CA SER A 289 -16.40 10.41 -4.71
C SER A 289 -17.36 10.11 -3.56
N GLU A 290 -18.47 10.78 -3.52
CA GLU A 290 -19.60 10.45 -2.63
C GLU A 290 -20.31 9.18 -3.09
N ASN A 291 -20.17 8.82 -4.38
CA ASN A 291 -20.72 7.60 -4.96
C ASN A 291 -19.68 6.51 -5.07
N THR A 292 -19.80 5.46 -4.25
CA THR A 292 -18.89 4.30 -4.27
C THR A 292 -19.28 3.22 -5.28
N SER A 293 -20.42 3.38 -5.95
CA SER A 293 -20.92 2.39 -6.92
C SER A 293 -19.99 2.34 -8.15
N SER A 294 -19.62 1.14 -8.56
CA SER A 294 -19.01 0.91 -9.86
C SER A 294 -20.10 0.76 -10.91
N GLY A 295 -19.82 1.17 -12.15
CA GLY A 295 -20.76 1.15 -13.26
C GLY A 295 -21.09 2.55 -13.74
N ILE A 296 -21.68 2.62 -14.93
CA ILE A 296 -22.07 3.86 -15.57
C ILE A 296 -23.52 4.16 -15.20
N LEU A 297 -23.82 5.31 -14.64
CA LEU A 297 -25.19 5.74 -14.42
C LEU A 297 -25.86 5.95 -15.79
N ILE A 298 -26.83 5.10 -16.15
CA ILE A 298 -27.49 5.10 -17.45
C ILE A 298 -28.92 5.64 -17.41
N GLY A 299 -29.54 5.71 -16.22
CA GLY A 299 -30.91 6.19 -16.13
C GLY A 299 -31.58 5.91 -14.79
N LYS A 300 -32.88 5.75 -14.83
CA LYS A 300 -33.74 5.58 -13.65
C LYS A 300 -34.77 4.50 -13.88
N LEU A 301 -35.20 3.88 -12.78
CA LEU A 301 -36.36 3.01 -12.77
C LEU A 301 -37.63 3.87 -12.88
N LEU A 302 -38.43 3.64 -13.91
CA LEU A 302 -39.65 4.40 -14.19
C LEU A 302 -40.86 3.77 -13.49
N LYS A 303 -41.00 2.43 -13.58
CA LYS A 303 -42.09 1.68 -12.96
C LYS A 303 -41.58 0.32 -12.46
N ALA A 304 -42.09 -0.13 -11.32
CA ALA A 304 -41.89 -1.47 -10.82
C ALA A 304 -43.23 -2.19 -10.71
N LYS A 305 -43.36 -3.34 -11.36
CA LYS A 305 -44.45 -4.31 -11.24
C LYS A 305 -43.89 -5.62 -10.63
N PRO A 306 -44.69 -6.55 -10.18
CA PRO A 306 -44.24 -7.76 -9.49
C PRO A 306 -43.11 -8.53 -10.24
N ASP A 307 -43.23 -8.69 -11.56
CA ASP A 307 -42.33 -9.51 -12.37
C ASP A 307 -41.55 -8.72 -13.46
N VAL A 308 -41.83 -7.41 -13.55
CA VAL A 308 -41.29 -6.58 -14.63
C VAL A 308 -40.99 -5.17 -14.11
N ILE A 309 -39.84 -4.65 -14.54
CA ILE A 309 -39.49 -3.24 -14.31
C ILE A 309 -39.35 -2.51 -15.65
N GLU A 310 -39.76 -1.24 -15.65
CA GLU A 310 -39.55 -0.33 -16.77
C GLU A 310 -38.49 0.70 -16.38
N ILE A 311 -37.46 0.84 -17.22
CA ILE A 311 -36.36 1.76 -16.97
C ILE A 311 -36.16 2.75 -18.11
N SER A 312 -35.64 3.94 -17.80
CA SER A 312 -35.00 4.81 -18.77
C SER A 312 -33.50 4.49 -18.87
N SER A 313 -32.92 4.59 -20.04
CA SER A 313 -31.48 4.42 -20.22
C SER A 313 -30.95 5.34 -21.31
N SER A 314 -29.91 6.11 -21.01
CA SER A 314 -29.16 6.92 -21.98
C SER A 314 -28.17 6.08 -22.81
N PHE A 315 -28.01 4.79 -22.46
CA PHE A 315 -27.17 3.83 -23.17
C PHE A 315 -28.04 2.74 -23.80
N GLU A 316 -27.65 2.29 -24.97
CA GLU A 316 -28.22 1.08 -25.54
C GLU A 316 -27.81 -0.14 -24.69
N ILE A 317 -28.79 -0.81 -24.10
CA ILE A 317 -28.59 -2.04 -23.32
C ILE A 317 -29.04 -3.25 -24.10
N LYS A 318 -28.37 -4.40 -23.87
CA LYS A 318 -28.60 -5.65 -24.58
C LYS A 318 -28.77 -6.81 -23.61
N VAL A 319 -29.43 -7.89 -24.08
CA VAL A 319 -29.45 -9.18 -23.36
C VAL A 319 -28.01 -9.61 -23.05
N GLY A 320 -27.76 -10.09 -21.84
CA GLY A 320 -26.42 -10.43 -21.34
C GLY A 320 -25.75 -9.32 -20.54
N ASN A 321 -26.12 -8.06 -20.73
CA ASN A 321 -25.61 -6.98 -19.89
C ASN A 321 -26.01 -7.17 -18.41
N ARG A 322 -25.25 -6.58 -17.52
CA ARG A 322 -25.57 -6.52 -16.10
C ARG A 322 -25.89 -5.09 -15.71
N ILE A 323 -27.05 -4.90 -15.09
CA ILE A 323 -27.39 -3.61 -14.50
C ILE A 323 -27.42 -3.73 -13.00
N ARG A 324 -27.23 -2.58 -12.35
CA ARG A 324 -27.34 -2.42 -10.91
C ARG A 324 -28.40 -1.37 -10.63
N VAL A 325 -29.39 -1.73 -9.83
CA VAL A 325 -30.41 -0.83 -9.32
C VAL A 325 -30.04 -0.42 -7.91
N LYS A 326 -30.01 0.87 -7.65
CA LYS A 326 -29.59 1.45 -6.36
C LYS A 326 -30.65 2.44 -5.87
N ASP A 327 -31.08 2.29 -4.61
CA ASP A 327 -31.91 3.29 -3.94
C ASP A 327 -31.18 4.63 -3.84
N LYS A 328 -31.90 5.73 -4.02
CA LYS A 328 -31.37 7.10 -3.88
C LYS A 328 -30.73 7.39 -2.52
N LYS A 329 -31.20 6.71 -1.47
CA LYS A 329 -30.72 6.87 -0.08
C LYS A 329 -29.73 5.76 0.35
N ASP A 330 -29.18 5.01 -0.61
CA ASP A 330 -28.25 3.92 -0.36
C ASP A 330 -28.76 2.78 0.54
N LYS A 331 -30.06 2.61 0.68
CA LYS A 331 -30.66 1.59 1.54
C LYS A 331 -30.50 0.18 0.97
N TYR A 332 -30.47 0.03 -0.36
CA TYR A 332 -30.25 -1.24 -1.03
C TYR A 332 -29.59 -1.09 -2.41
N GLN A 333 -28.97 -2.18 -2.84
CA GLN A 333 -28.33 -2.31 -4.14
C GLN A 333 -28.62 -3.70 -4.71
N ILE A 334 -29.22 -3.79 -5.88
CA ILE A 334 -29.60 -5.05 -6.52
C ILE A 334 -28.93 -5.17 -7.89
N ASN A 335 -28.24 -6.30 -8.10
CA ASN A 335 -27.62 -6.60 -9.40
C ASN A 335 -28.57 -7.51 -10.21
N ILE A 336 -28.82 -7.15 -11.46
CA ILE A 336 -29.69 -7.88 -12.39
C ILE A 336 -28.89 -8.20 -13.65
N LYS A 337 -28.82 -9.48 -14.04
CA LYS A 337 -28.37 -9.90 -15.36
C LYS A 337 -29.53 -9.89 -16.31
N LEU A 338 -29.44 -9.14 -17.41
CA LEU A 338 -30.50 -9.04 -18.41
C LEU A 338 -30.59 -10.37 -19.19
N LYS A 339 -31.64 -11.16 -18.89
CA LYS A 339 -31.97 -12.40 -19.61
C LYS A 339 -32.92 -12.12 -20.74
N GLU A 340 -33.87 -11.24 -20.52
CA GLU A 340 -34.90 -10.80 -21.44
C GLU A 340 -34.97 -9.27 -21.38
N LEU A 341 -35.18 -8.65 -22.52
CA LEU A 341 -35.19 -7.21 -22.69
C LEU A 341 -36.13 -6.85 -23.82
N GLU A 342 -37.09 -5.99 -23.55
CA GLU A 342 -37.99 -5.43 -24.57
C GLU A 342 -37.74 -3.92 -24.69
N LYS A 343 -37.58 -3.42 -25.91
CA LYS A 343 -37.42 -1.98 -26.17
C LYS A 343 -38.79 -1.35 -26.42
N LEU A 344 -39.25 -0.55 -25.48
CA LEU A 344 -40.56 0.11 -25.54
C LEU A 344 -40.56 1.43 -26.34
N GLY A 345 -39.37 1.97 -26.65
CA GLY A 345 -39.21 3.22 -27.37
C GLY A 345 -37.79 3.77 -27.24
N PRO A 346 -37.51 4.99 -27.72
CA PRO A 346 -36.22 5.64 -27.51
C PRO A 346 -35.89 5.71 -26.04
N ASN A 347 -34.75 5.15 -25.64
CA ASN A 347 -34.25 5.18 -24.26
C ASN A 347 -35.17 4.55 -23.19
N ARG A 348 -36.16 3.70 -23.56
CA ARG A 348 -37.07 3.01 -22.64
C ARG A 348 -37.04 1.52 -22.86
N TYR A 349 -36.88 0.77 -21.78
CA TYR A 349 -36.74 -0.67 -21.80
C TYR A 349 -37.58 -1.33 -20.70
N GLN A 350 -38.15 -2.50 -21.00
CA GLN A 350 -38.81 -3.37 -20.07
C GLN A 350 -37.92 -4.59 -19.79
N ILE A 351 -37.79 -4.98 -18.53
CA ILE A 351 -36.88 -6.01 -18.05
C ILE A 351 -37.62 -6.95 -17.11
N ALA A 352 -37.54 -8.23 -17.32
CA ALA A 352 -38.06 -9.23 -16.38
C ALA A 352 -37.29 -9.17 -15.04
N CYS A 353 -38.00 -8.90 -13.94
CA CYS A 353 -37.41 -8.77 -12.62
C CYS A 353 -38.48 -8.89 -11.52
N SER A 354 -38.33 -9.87 -10.63
CA SER A 354 -39.24 -10.18 -9.53
C SER A 354 -38.80 -9.67 -8.15
N LYS A 355 -38.05 -8.56 -8.11
CA LYS A 355 -37.52 -7.98 -6.86
C LYS A 355 -38.50 -6.95 -6.30
N LYS A 356 -39.08 -7.24 -5.13
CA LYS A 356 -40.12 -6.43 -4.48
C LYS A 356 -39.65 -5.12 -3.88
N GLU A 357 -38.32 -4.98 -3.63
CA GLU A 357 -37.72 -3.79 -2.98
C GLU A 357 -37.59 -2.60 -3.92
N LEU A 358 -37.64 -2.82 -5.24
CA LEU A 358 -37.40 -1.80 -6.28
C LEU A 358 -38.51 -0.76 -6.34
N LYS A 359 -38.14 0.51 -6.46
CA LYS A 359 -39.07 1.66 -6.47
C LYS A 359 -38.79 2.60 -7.64
N ALA A 360 -39.86 3.22 -8.15
CA ALA A 360 -39.73 4.26 -9.16
C ALA A 360 -38.80 5.39 -8.67
N GLY A 361 -37.89 5.80 -9.54
CA GLY A 361 -36.86 6.77 -9.26
C GLY A 361 -35.54 6.22 -8.77
N ASP A 362 -35.42 4.90 -8.53
CA ASP A 362 -34.12 4.25 -8.25
C ASP A 362 -33.15 4.46 -9.41
N LEU A 363 -31.86 4.57 -9.10
CA LEU A 363 -30.82 4.81 -10.09
C LEU A 363 -30.41 3.51 -10.78
N ILE A 364 -30.26 3.54 -12.09
CA ILE A 364 -29.83 2.39 -12.91
C ILE A 364 -28.39 2.61 -13.37
N TYR A 365 -27.52 1.70 -13.00
CA TYR A 365 -26.14 1.65 -13.44
C TYR A 365 -25.92 0.46 -14.38
N LEU A 366 -25.22 0.69 -15.48
CA LEU A 366 -24.66 -0.38 -16.29
C LEU A 366 -23.41 -0.90 -15.58
N ALA A 367 -23.46 -2.13 -15.10
CA ALA A 367 -22.43 -2.73 -14.23
C ALA A 367 -21.58 -3.80 -14.96
N GLY A 368 -21.95 -4.16 -16.19
CA GLY A 368 -21.18 -5.07 -17.05
C GLY A 368 -21.79 -5.18 -18.43
N ILE A 369 -20.94 -5.20 -19.43
CA ILE A 369 -21.28 -5.49 -20.83
C ILE A 369 -20.69 -6.86 -21.13
N GLN A 370 -21.45 -7.74 -21.77
CA GLN A 370 -20.98 -9.06 -22.19
C GLN A 370 -21.06 -9.17 -23.72
N ASP A 371 -20.24 -8.36 -24.41
CA ASP A 371 -20.18 -8.39 -25.88
C ASP A 371 -19.23 -9.47 -26.42
N LYS A 372 -18.28 -9.94 -25.59
CA LYS A 372 -17.30 -10.95 -25.97
C LYS A 372 -17.15 -12.00 -24.86
N LYS A 373 -17.11 -13.27 -25.26
CA LYS A 373 -16.78 -14.37 -24.35
C LYS A 373 -15.31 -14.72 -24.51
N PHE A 374 -14.59 -14.79 -23.39
CA PHE A 374 -13.21 -15.26 -23.35
C PHE A 374 -13.16 -16.70 -22.88
N SER A 375 -12.16 -17.45 -23.33
CA SER A 375 -11.98 -18.83 -22.92
C SER A 375 -11.71 -18.89 -21.41
N ASN A 376 -12.36 -19.82 -20.72
CA ASN A 376 -12.04 -20.21 -19.35
C ASN A 376 -11.34 -21.60 -19.30
N LYS A 377 -10.93 -22.13 -20.44
CA LYS A 377 -10.28 -23.42 -20.57
C LYS A 377 -8.76 -23.21 -20.62
N LEU A 378 -8.06 -24.08 -19.93
CA LEU A 378 -6.62 -24.20 -19.95
C LEU A 378 -6.32 -25.69 -20.06
N ASN A 379 -5.43 -26.08 -20.99
CA ASN A 379 -4.94 -27.46 -21.04
C ASN A 379 -3.98 -27.67 -19.87
N GLU A 380 -4.52 -28.10 -18.74
CA GLU A 380 -3.73 -28.42 -17.54
C GLU A 380 -3.01 -29.73 -17.77
N ASN A 381 -1.68 -29.68 -17.76
CA ASN A 381 -0.87 -30.91 -17.79
C ASN A 381 -0.77 -31.40 -16.34
N SER A 382 -1.64 -32.35 -15.96
CA SER A 382 -1.81 -32.88 -14.60
C SER A 382 -0.56 -33.57 -14.02
N GLN A 383 0.48 -33.80 -14.85
CA GLN A 383 1.70 -34.53 -14.44
C GLN A 383 2.85 -33.66 -13.91
N LEU A 384 2.69 -32.32 -13.91
CA LEU A 384 3.76 -31.44 -13.40
C LEU A 384 3.81 -31.48 -11.88
N LYS A 385 4.67 -32.32 -11.32
CA LYS A 385 5.01 -32.32 -9.88
C LYS A 385 5.75 -31.02 -9.55
N HIS A 386 5.29 -30.31 -8.50
CA HIS A 386 6.01 -29.12 -8.01
C HIS A 386 7.32 -29.56 -7.36
N ALA A 387 8.43 -29.02 -7.86
CA ALA A 387 9.71 -29.21 -7.23
C ALA A 387 9.71 -28.51 -5.87
N LYS A 388 9.82 -29.27 -4.80
CA LYS A 388 10.07 -28.74 -3.45
C LYS A 388 11.57 -28.62 -3.22
N MET A 389 11.97 -27.56 -2.51
CA MET A 389 13.37 -27.37 -2.15
C MET A 389 13.87 -28.53 -1.28
N PRO A 390 15.04 -29.13 -1.59
CA PRO A 390 15.61 -30.19 -0.75
C PRO A 390 15.78 -29.73 0.70
N GLY A 391 15.42 -30.58 1.66
CA GLY A 391 15.42 -30.23 3.09
C GLY A 391 16.78 -29.78 3.63
N ALA A 392 17.88 -30.39 3.18
CA ALA A 392 19.25 -29.99 3.53
C ALA A 392 19.56 -28.56 3.06
N LEU A 393 19.15 -28.19 1.83
CA LEU A 393 19.34 -26.86 1.28
C LEU A 393 18.49 -25.84 2.03
N LYS A 394 17.24 -26.18 2.35
CA LYS A 394 16.34 -25.33 3.15
C LYS A 394 16.92 -25.04 4.53
N SER A 395 17.42 -26.07 5.22
CA SER A 395 18.09 -25.92 6.52
C SER A 395 19.34 -25.05 6.41
N LYS A 396 20.15 -25.19 5.35
CA LYS A 396 21.29 -24.33 5.07
C LYS A 396 20.87 -22.86 4.90
N CYS A 397 19.76 -22.58 4.22
CA CYS A 397 19.23 -21.22 4.06
C CYS A 397 18.91 -20.60 5.43
N PHE A 398 18.18 -21.31 6.30
CA PHE A 398 17.83 -20.80 7.62
C PHE A 398 19.04 -20.61 8.54
N ASN A 399 19.98 -21.57 8.54
CA ASN A 399 21.16 -21.47 9.39
C ASN A 399 22.13 -20.37 8.96
N SER A 400 22.05 -19.95 7.71
CA SER A 400 22.90 -18.89 7.17
C SER A 400 22.30 -17.48 7.31
N LEU A 401 21.07 -17.33 7.81
CA LEU A 401 20.54 -16.06 8.27
C LEU A 401 21.29 -15.70 9.55
N LYS A 402 22.40 -14.96 9.39
CA LYS A 402 23.20 -14.47 10.53
C LYS A 402 22.44 -13.34 11.20
N LEU A 403 21.62 -13.67 12.19
CA LEU A 403 21.05 -12.69 13.08
C LEU A 403 22.10 -12.36 14.17
N ASN A 404 22.19 -11.10 14.54
CA ASN A 404 22.98 -10.73 15.69
C ASN A 404 22.42 -11.44 16.92
N ALA A 405 23.28 -12.15 17.64
CA ALA A 405 22.89 -12.79 18.89
C ALA A 405 22.18 -11.76 19.80
N PRO A 406 21.14 -12.17 20.56
CA PRO A 406 20.54 -11.30 21.56
C PRO A 406 21.65 -10.68 22.39
N ALA A 407 21.63 -9.35 22.51
CA ALA A 407 22.66 -8.69 23.30
C ALA A 407 22.70 -9.32 24.69
N LYS A 408 23.87 -9.83 25.11
CA LYS A 408 24.09 -10.37 26.47
C LYS A 408 23.84 -9.29 27.55
N SER A 409 23.72 -8.02 27.15
CA SER A 409 23.41 -6.90 28.02
C SER A 409 21.99 -7.03 28.56
N LYS A 410 21.86 -7.19 29.86
CA LYS A 410 20.60 -7.09 30.61
C LYS A 410 20.06 -5.65 30.69
N LYS A 411 20.83 -4.67 30.18
CA LYS A 411 20.43 -3.26 30.21
C LYS A 411 19.24 -3.04 29.27
N GLN A 412 18.14 -2.56 29.84
CA GLN A 412 17.00 -2.06 29.09
C GLN A 412 17.33 -0.69 28.51
N LEU A 413 16.89 -0.44 27.26
CA LEU A 413 17.00 0.85 26.60
C LEU A 413 15.60 1.41 26.36
N LEU A 414 15.39 2.64 26.82
CA LEU A 414 14.16 3.38 26.60
C LEU A 414 14.40 4.48 25.55
N PHE A 415 13.60 4.44 24.50
CA PHE A 415 13.52 5.45 23.46
C PHE A 415 12.27 6.30 23.68
N VAL A 416 12.39 7.61 23.57
CA VAL A 416 11.25 8.53 23.59
C VAL A 416 11.20 9.25 22.24
N ARG A 417 10.05 9.21 21.55
CA ARG A 417 9.84 9.92 20.27
C ARG A 417 8.99 11.15 20.51
N ILE A 418 9.38 12.26 19.88
CA ILE A 418 8.64 13.54 19.89
C ILE A 418 8.50 14.07 18.46
N ASP A 419 7.41 14.78 18.19
CA ASP A 419 7.10 15.37 16.87
C ASP A 419 7.00 16.91 16.88
N GLN A 420 7.23 17.53 18.03
CA GLN A 420 7.22 18.98 18.23
C GLN A 420 8.35 19.38 19.17
N PHE A 421 9.08 20.45 18.84
CA PHE A 421 10.17 20.92 19.71
C PHE A 421 9.71 21.52 21.04
N SER A 422 8.43 21.88 21.21
CA SER A 422 7.84 22.27 22.50
C SER A 422 7.95 21.19 23.57
N TRP A 423 8.09 19.91 23.20
CA TRP A 423 8.40 18.82 24.10
C TRP A 423 9.75 18.95 24.79
N LEU A 424 10.75 19.56 24.13
CA LEU A 424 12.12 19.69 24.67
C LEU A 424 12.18 20.39 26.05
N ARG A 425 11.20 21.26 26.33
CA ARG A 425 11.07 21.94 27.64
C ARG A 425 10.25 21.13 28.65
N LYS A 426 9.68 20.00 28.29
CA LYS A 426 8.74 19.22 29.09
C LYS A 426 9.26 17.83 29.46
N ILE A 427 10.32 17.36 28.81
CA ILE A 427 10.97 16.07 29.04
C ILE A 427 12.26 16.22 29.79
N HIS A 428 12.67 15.18 30.50
CA HIS A 428 13.93 15.13 31.26
C HIS A 428 14.86 14.07 30.66
N MET A 429 15.98 14.50 30.06
CA MET A 429 16.90 13.63 29.29
C MET A 429 17.56 12.51 30.12
N ASN A 430 17.44 12.53 31.46
CA ASN A 430 17.97 11.49 32.32
C ASN A 430 17.02 10.32 32.57
N GLU A 431 15.76 10.44 32.17
CA GLU A 431 14.73 9.43 32.39
C GLU A 431 14.64 8.39 31.22
N PHE A 432 15.42 8.57 30.16
CA PHE A 432 15.48 7.66 29.00
C PHE A 432 16.88 7.66 28.38
N ASP A 433 17.15 6.68 27.50
CA ASP A 433 18.46 6.51 26.87
C ASP A 433 18.59 7.31 25.57
N TYR A 434 17.53 7.35 24.74
CA TYR A 434 17.54 8.03 23.43
C TYR A 434 16.28 8.87 23.20
N LEU A 435 16.47 10.06 22.64
CA LEU A 435 15.42 10.93 22.16
C LEU A 435 15.35 10.85 20.62
N ILE A 436 14.21 10.48 20.08
CA ILE A 436 13.93 10.48 18.63
C ILE A 436 13.18 11.76 18.29
N MET A 437 13.76 12.61 17.43
CA MET A 437 13.17 13.87 16.99
C MET A 437 12.61 13.68 15.58
N ASN A 438 11.28 13.50 15.49
CA ASN A 438 10.51 13.35 14.24
C ASN A 438 9.87 14.68 13.86
N PHE A 439 10.67 15.61 13.40
CA PHE A 439 10.24 16.96 13.07
C PHE A 439 9.97 17.10 11.56
N ASP A 440 9.00 17.94 11.21
CA ASP A 440 8.74 18.32 9.84
C ASP A 440 9.74 19.37 9.31
N LYS A 441 9.62 19.72 8.04
CA LYS A 441 10.52 20.68 7.40
C LYS A 441 10.44 22.05 8.07
N LYS A 442 9.25 22.52 8.47
CA LYS A 442 9.04 23.83 9.11
C LYS A 442 9.69 23.87 10.51
N ASP A 443 9.53 22.79 11.27
CA ASP A 443 10.17 22.66 12.58
C ASP A 443 11.70 22.75 12.43
N TRP A 444 12.30 22.02 11.47
CA TRP A 444 13.75 22.06 11.23
C TRP A 444 14.24 23.44 10.76
N GLN A 445 13.44 24.20 10.00
CA GLN A 445 13.77 25.55 9.60
C GLN A 445 13.74 26.56 10.74
N SER A 446 12.93 26.29 11.78
CA SER A 446 12.75 27.15 12.95
C SER A 446 13.67 26.78 14.13
N LEU A 447 14.08 25.52 14.21
CA LEU A 447 14.92 25.02 15.32
C LEU A 447 16.36 25.49 15.14
N ARG A 448 16.97 25.92 16.24
CA ARG A 448 18.42 26.13 16.34
C ARG A 448 19.07 24.91 17.00
N PRO A 449 19.61 23.99 16.20
CA PRO A 449 20.21 22.75 16.73
C PRO A 449 21.52 22.96 17.46
N ASP A 450 22.11 24.16 17.37
CA ASP A 450 23.35 24.60 18.02
C ASP A 450 23.15 25.08 19.47
N VAL A 451 21.91 25.11 19.98
CA VAL A 451 21.70 25.53 21.40
C VAL A 451 22.36 24.56 22.39
N PRO A 452 22.96 25.07 23.47
CA PRO A 452 23.76 24.26 24.41
C PRO A 452 23.08 23.01 24.96
N PHE A 453 21.78 23.10 25.25
CA PHE A 453 21.00 21.94 25.75
C PHE A 453 21.00 20.78 24.72
N LEU A 454 20.77 21.07 23.44
CA LEU A 454 20.73 20.05 22.38
C LEU A 454 22.12 19.49 22.09
N GLN A 455 23.12 20.34 21.99
CA GLN A 455 24.52 19.92 21.77
C GLN A 455 25.07 19.04 22.89
N LYS A 456 24.81 19.40 24.17
CA LYS A 456 25.18 18.58 25.32
C LYS A 456 24.60 17.17 25.23
N ASN A 457 23.43 17.03 24.64
CA ASN A 457 22.70 15.77 24.52
C ASN A 457 22.79 15.13 23.13
N ALA A 458 23.58 15.65 22.20
CA ALA A 458 23.64 15.23 20.80
C ALA A 458 23.85 13.71 20.62
N ARG A 459 24.62 13.06 21.50
CA ARG A 459 24.85 11.60 21.50
C ARG A 459 23.66 10.76 21.89
N LYS A 460 22.64 11.36 22.52
CA LYS A 460 21.38 10.71 22.89
C LYS A 460 20.26 11.01 21.89
N ILE A 461 20.49 11.90 20.93
CA ILE A 461 19.48 12.36 19.99
C ILE A 461 19.62 11.59 18.68
N ILE A 462 18.51 11.03 18.23
CA ILE A 462 18.33 10.38 16.93
C ILE A 462 17.44 11.28 16.09
N ILE A 463 17.91 11.70 14.93
CA ILE A 463 17.15 12.52 13.98
C ILE A 463 16.35 11.63 13.07
N GLU A 464 15.02 11.71 13.12
CA GLU A 464 14.14 10.92 12.28
C GLU A 464 13.68 11.72 11.07
N PHE A 465 13.85 11.14 9.86
CA PHE A 465 13.36 11.73 8.62
C PHE A 465 11.87 11.41 8.40
N PRO A 466 11.12 12.35 7.76
CA PRO A 466 9.70 12.13 7.45
C PRO A 466 9.53 10.95 6.49
N LYS A 467 8.37 10.29 6.57
CA LYS A 467 8.02 9.13 5.71
C LYS A 467 7.98 9.50 4.23
N PHE A 468 7.51 10.69 3.91
CA PHE A 468 7.44 11.24 2.57
C PHE A 468 8.34 12.46 2.45
N ILE A 469 9.31 12.38 1.53
CA ILE A 469 10.18 13.50 1.15
C ILE A 469 9.90 13.81 -0.31
N PRO A 470 9.20 14.91 -0.62
CA PRO A 470 8.97 15.33 -2.00
C PRO A 470 10.30 15.47 -2.76
N GLU A 471 10.30 15.20 -4.05
CA GLU A 471 11.50 15.32 -4.90
C GLU A 471 12.21 16.66 -4.73
N LYS A 472 11.46 17.76 -4.64
CA LYS A 472 11.99 19.13 -4.45
C LYS A 472 12.68 19.37 -3.11
N ASP A 473 12.43 18.53 -2.10
CA ASP A 473 12.94 18.71 -0.74
C ASP A 473 14.15 17.82 -0.42
N ILE A 474 14.58 16.98 -1.35
CA ILE A 474 15.75 16.09 -1.18
C ILE A 474 17.00 16.88 -0.78
N GLU A 475 17.32 17.95 -1.50
CA GLU A 475 18.49 18.76 -1.22
C GLU A 475 18.44 19.48 0.14
N PHE A 476 17.23 19.87 0.57
CA PHE A 476 17.03 20.42 1.92
C PHE A 476 17.42 19.40 2.99
N PHE A 477 16.87 18.19 2.93
CA PHE A 477 17.14 17.15 3.94
C PHE A 477 18.58 16.64 3.88
N LYS A 478 19.20 16.60 2.70
CA LYS A 478 20.62 16.28 2.53
C LYS A 478 21.54 17.30 3.22
N LYS A 479 21.28 18.59 2.98
CA LYS A 479 22.01 19.68 3.65
C LYS A 479 21.77 19.70 5.15
N LEU A 480 20.53 19.48 5.57
CA LEU A 480 20.17 19.35 6.99
C LEU A 480 20.97 18.24 7.67
N ALA A 481 21.00 17.04 7.07
CA ALA A 481 21.76 15.91 7.62
C ALA A 481 23.25 16.22 7.75
N GLN A 482 23.85 16.84 6.74
CA GLN A 482 25.26 17.25 6.76
C GLN A 482 25.56 18.27 7.87
N ASN A 483 24.69 19.28 8.01
CA ASN A 483 24.86 20.31 9.03
C ASN A 483 24.69 19.72 10.44
N LEU A 484 23.65 18.93 10.68
CA LEU A 484 23.44 18.25 11.95
C LEU A 484 24.61 17.33 12.31
N TYR A 485 25.13 16.60 11.30
CA TYR A 485 26.29 15.74 11.49
C TYR A 485 27.54 16.53 11.95
N ARG A 486 27.80 17.72 11.34
CA ARG A 486 28.89 18.62 11.75
C ARG A 486 28.72 19.15 13.17
N LEU A 487 27.49 19.39 13.59
CA LEU A 487 27.13 19.80 14.96
C LEU A 487 27.18 18.66 16.00
N GLY A 488 27.57 17.44 15.59
CA GLY A 488 27.76 16.33 16.51
C GLY A 488 26.61 15.33 16.60
N TYR A 489 25.48 15.53 15.88
CA TYR A 489 24.40 14.56 15.76
C TYR A 489 24.82 13.45 14.79
N LYS A 490 25.07 12.26 15.31
CA LYS A 490 25.61 11.15 14.52
C LYS A 490 24.58 10.08 14.16
N ASP A 491 23.44 10.05 14.84
CA ASP A 491 22.43 9.02 14.77
C ASP A 491 21.17 9.51 14.01
N PHE A 492 20.81 8.80 12.92
CA PHE A 492 19.69 9.15 12.05
C PHE A 492 18.74 7.96 11.86
N MET A 493 17.44 8.20 12.00
CA MET A 493 16.40 7.19 11.83
C MET A 493 15.68 7.37 10.50
N LEU A 494 15.66 6.30 9.71
CA LEU A 494 15.14 6.23 8.37
C LEU A 494 13.72 5.66 8.38
N SER A 495 12.81 6.33 7.71
CA SER A 495 11.46 5.83 7.43
C SER A 495 11.40 4.99 6.14
N HIS A 496 12.41 5.12 5.29
CA HIS A 496 12.65 4.35 4.07
C HIS A 496 14.15 4.17 3.89
N LEU A 497 14.59 2.97 3.47
CA LEU A 497 16.04 2.67 3.39
C LEU A 497 16.80 3.60 2.42
N SER A 498 16.13 4.10 1.38
CA SER A 498 16.74 5.05 0.44
C SER A 498 17.20 6.37 1.07
N GLN A 499 16.63 6.73 2.25
CA GLN A 499 17.06 7.95 2.97
C GLN A 499 18.51 7.86 3.47
N LYS A 500 19.11 6.67 3.44
CA LYS A 500 20.53 6.47 3.67
C LYS A 500 21.39 7.31 2.71
N LEU A 501 20.92 7.54 1.49
CA LEU A 501 21.58 8.35 0.48
C LEU A 501 21.63 9.86 0.82
N LEU A 502 20.86 10.31 1.82
CA LEU A 502 20.92 11.68 2.33
C LEU A 502 22.07 11.89 3.33
N LEU A 503 22.61 10.81 3.89
CA LEU A 503 23.48 10.87 5.04
C LEU A 503 24.97 10.92 4.68
N PRO A 504 25.80 11.56 5.52
CA PRO A 504 27.23 11.35 5.49
C PRO A 504 27.59 9.86 5.68
N PRO A 505 28.63 9.33 5.01
CA PRO A 505 28.97 7.90 5.06
C PRO A 505 29.26 7.34 6.47
N GLN A 506 29.67 8.18 7.40
CA GLN A 506 30.03 7.81 8.77
C GLN A 506 28.85 7.95 9.74
N ALA A 507 27.68 8.38 9.29
CA ALA A 507 26.49 8.49 10.13
C ALA A 507 25.97 7.11 10.54
N PHE A 508 25.46 7.01 11.76
CA PHE A 508 24.80 5.81 12.24
C PHE A 508 23.34 5.80 11.78
N CYS A 509 22.96 4.73 11.11
CA CYS A 509 21.60 4.56 10.60
C CYS A 509 20.77 3.72 11.58
N HIS A 510 19.52 4.13 11.77
CA HIS A 510 18.47 3.39 12.43
C HIS A 510 17.27 3.28 11.47
N THR A 511 16.34 2.36 11.72
CA THR A 511 15.08 2.32 10.96
C THR A 511 13.89 2.36 11.88
N ASN A 512 12.85 3.08 11.46
CA ASN A 512 11.58 3.08 12.15
C ASN A 512 10.67 1.93 11.65
N GLU A 513 9.46 1.87 12.18
CA GLU A 513 8.46 0.84 11.91
C GLU A 513 7.98 0.75 10.46
N ASN A 514 8.24 1.78 9.61
CA ASN A 514 7.77 1.82 8.22
C ASN A 514 8.65 1.02 7.24
N VAL A 515 9.83 0.57 7.67
CA VAL A 515 10.67 -0.34 6.88
C VAL A 515 10.11 -1.77 6.85
N TYR A 516 9.11 -2.07 7.68
CA TYR A 516 8.36 -3.33 7.70
C TYR A 516 9.22 -4.59 7.89
N LEU A 517 10.02 -4.61 8.97
CA LEU A 517 10.85 -5.76 9.32
C LEU A 517 10.01 -6.83 10.05
N PHE A 518 9.26 -7.61 9.29
CA PHE A 518 8.25 -8.54 9.80
C PHE A 518 8.80 -9.93 10.15
N ASN A 519 9.97 -10.28 9.62
CA ASN A 519 10.58 -11.60 9.77
C ASN A 519 12.09 -11.53 9.90
N ASP A 520 12.69 -12.63 10.36
CA ASP A 520 14.13 -12.74 10.60
C ASP A 520 14.99 -12.49 9.34
N ALA A 521 14.48 -12.86 8.15
CA ALA A 521 15.19 -12.60 6.90
C ALA A 521 15.21 -11.10 6.54
N ALA A 522 14.12 -10.38 6.80
CA ALA A 522 14.06 -8.92 6.64
C ALA A 522 15.00 -8.21 7.63
N ILE A 523 15.07 -8.69 8.87
CA ILE A 523 15.99 -8.17 9.87
C ILE A 523 17.45 -8.40 9.44
N ALA A 524 17.77 -9.59 8.91
CA ALA A 524 19.10 -9.87 8.39
C ALA A 524 19.52 -8.92 7.25
N THR A 525 18.57 -8.48 6.42
CA THR A 525 18.83 -7.47 5.39
C THR A 525 19.35 -6.16 5.97
N VAL A 526 18.65 -5.60 6.95
CA VAL A 526 19.03 -4.31 7.54
C VAL A 526 20.29 -4.41 8.41
N GLN A 527 20.57 -5.58 8.98
CA GLN A 527 21.83 -5.81 9.71
C GLN A 527 23.04 -5.78 8.76
N GLU A 528 22.92 -6.34 7.54
CA GLU A 528 23.97 -6.22 6.50
C GLU A 528 24.11 -4.80 6.01
N GLU A 529 23.03 -4.02 5.97
CA GLU A 529 23.04 -2.58 5.70
C GLU A 529 23.63 -1.73 6.84
N ARG A 530 24.15 -2.37 7.90
CA ARG A 530 24.76 -1.72 9.08
C ARG A 530 23.81 -0.81 9.84
N ILE A 531 22.53 -1.18 9.89
CA ILE A 531 21.54 -0.49 10.73
C ILE A 531 21.79 -0.81 12.20
N LYS A 532 22.01 0.20 13.01
CA LYS A 532 22.37 0.09 14.44
C LYS A 532 21.20 -0.35 15.32
N HIS A 533 20.04 0.29 15.13
CA HIS A 533 18.77 -0.08 15.77
C HIS A 533 17.64 -0.05 14.74
N TYR A 534 16.67 -0.90 14.90
CA TYR A 534 15.48 -0.96 14.04
C TYR A 534 14.23 -1.14 14.89
N THR A 535 13.12 -0.62 14.43
CA THR A 535 11.84 -0.70 15.11
C THR A 535 10.98 -1.78 14.45
N TYR A 536 10.37 -2.65 15.27
CA TYR A 536 9.39 -3.61 14.75
C TYR A 536 8.15 -2.88 14.22
N PRO A 537 7.52 -3.38 13.14
CA PRO A 537 6.31 -2.78 12.59
C PRO A 537 5.17 -2.71 13.59
N LEU A 538 4.44 -1.59 13.63
CA LEU A 538 3.29 -1.40 14.53
C LEU A 538 2.18 -2.43 14.30
N GLU A 539 2.08 -2.96 13.08
CA GLU A 539 1.09 -3.94 12.65
C GLU A 539 1.41 -5.37 13.12
N ASN A 540 2.65 -5.60 13.59
CA ASN A 540 3.08 -6.92 14.04
C ASN A 540 2.30 -7.40 15.26
N ASP A 541 2.17 -8.71 15.41
CA ASP A 541 1.55 -9.35 16.57
C ASP A 541 2.58 -10.09 17.44
N ILE A 542 2.16 -10.36 18.69
CA ILE A 542 3.06 -10.99 19.67
C ILE A 542 3.47 -12.41 19.26
N GLU A 543 2.60 -13.16 18.59
CA GLU A 543 2.89 -14.52 18.15
C GLU A 543 4.00 -14.53 17.09
N ASN A 544 3.90 -13.66 16.07
CA ASN A 544 4.93 -13.54 15.06
C ASN A 544 6.27 -13.07 15.65
N LEU A 545 6.24 -12.11 16.58
CA LEU A 545 7.44 -11.65 17.30
C LEU A 545 8.12 -12.79 18.05
N LEU A 546 7.34 -13.65 18.72
CA LEU A 546 7.89 -14.78 19.50
C LEU A 546 8.36 -15.95 18.63
N LYS A 547 7.77 -16.14 17.44
CA LYS A 547 8.21 -17.13 16.44
C LYS A 547 9.54 -16.74 15.78
N GLY A 548 9.86 -15.47 15.70
CA GLY A 548 11.16 -14.98 15.25
C GLY A 548 12.26 -15.32 16.26
N LYS A 549 13.52 -15.39 15.80
CA LYS A 549 14.71 -15.58 16.65
C LYS A 549 15.26 -14.26 17.17
N ASP A 550 15.02 -13.17 16.45
CA ASP A 550 15.54 -11.87 16.82
C ASP A 550 14.80 -11.27 18.02
N ARG A 551 15.56 -10.56 18.86
CA ARG A 551 15.05 -9.86 20.07
C ARG A 551 15.66 -8.47 20.22
N ASN A 552 16.39 -7.99 19.20
CA ASN A 552 17.21 -6.78 19.28
C ASN A 552 16.51 -5.52 18.75
N GLY A 553 15.29 -5.64 18.19
CA GLY A 553 14.52 -4.51 17.69
C GLY A 553 13.87 -3.69 18.78
N ILE A 554 13.53 -2.45 18.48
CA ILE A 554 12.78 -1.53 19.36
C ILE A 554 11.29 -1.90 19.27
N LEU A 555 10.66 -2.14 20.43
CA LEU A 555 9.22 -2.39 20.55
C LEU A 555 8.50 -1.11 21.01
N PRO A 556 7.61 -0.53 20.20
CA PRO A 556 6.73 0.55 20.63
C PRO A 556 5.71 0.03 21.66
N LEU A 557 5.76 0.57 22.89
CA LEU A 557 4.84 0.21 23.98
C LEU A 557 3.71 1.22 24.18
N PHE A 558 3.90 2.45 23.70
CA PHE A 558 2.88 3.50 23.72
C PHE A 558 3.00 4.33 22.45
N TYR A 559 1.91 4.45 21.68
CA TYR A 559 1.89 5.18 20.41
C TYR A 559 0.46 5.40 19.88
N TYR A 560 0.31 6.37 18.97
CA TYR A 560 -0.89 6.53 18.14
C TYR A 560 -0.58 6.03 16.72
N PRO A 561 -1.20 4.93 16.24
CA PRO A 561 -0.96 4.45 14.88
C PRO A 561 -1.53 5.43 13.85
N GLN A 562 -0.74 5.75 12.84
CA GLN A 562 -1.21 6.53 11.67
C GLN A 562 -2.04 5.60 10.77
N LEU A 563 -3.37 5.61 10.95
CA LEU A 563 -4.29 4.71 10.27
C LEU A 563 -4.33 4.98 8.76
N PHE A 564 -4.41 6.25 8.36
CA PHE A 564 -4.18 6.74 7.01
C PHE A 564 -3.05 7.76 7.00
N TYR A 565 -2.29 7.74 5.92
CA TYR A 565 -1.24 8.70 5.63
C TYR A 565 -1.36 9.09 4.14
N SER A 566 -1.74 10.34 3.80
CA SER A 566 -2.14 10.70 2.44
C SER A 566 -1.67 12.09 2.02
N ARG A 567 -1.31 12.25 0.75
CA ARG A 567 -0.98 13.53 0.12
C ARG A 567 -2.19 14.37 -0.31
N MET A 568 -3.42 13.97 0.03
CA MET A 568 -4.61 14.72 -0.37
C MET A 568 -4.56 16.17 0.16
N PRO A 569 -4.86 17.19 -0.67
CA PRO A 569 -4.75 18.59 -0.28
C PRO A 569 -5.73 19.00 0.83
N VAL A 570 -5.37 20.07 1.53
CA VAL A 570 -6.07 20.59 2.71
C VAL A 570 -7.53 20.99 2.44
N LYS A 571 -7.85 21.47 1.24
CA LYS A 571 -9.19 21.99 0.92
C LYS A 571 -10.30 20.96 1.02
N THR A 572 -10.04 19.73 0.63
CA THR A 572 -10.99 18.60 0.77
C THR A 572 -11.20 18.19 2.22
N VAL A 573 -10.53 18.82 3.15
CA VAL A 573 -10.26 18.36 4.47
C VAL A 573 -10.62 19.33 5.59
N LYS A 574 -10.94 20.59 5.27
CA LYS A 574 -11.40 21.60 6.25
C LYS A 574 -12.59 21.14 7.09
N GLU A 575 -13.38 20.21 6.56
CA GLU A 575 -14.55 19.64 7.25
C GLU A 575 -14.19 18.63 8.36
N PHE A 576 -12.90 18.25 8.51
CA PHE A 576 -12.49 17.10 9.34
C PHE A 576 -11.56 17.42 10.52
N ASP A 577 -11.41 18.67 10.89
CA ASP A 577 -10.66 19.04 12.11
C ASP A 577 -11.34 18.57 13.41
N HIS A 578 -12.47 17.87 13.28
CA HIS A 578 -13.25 17.31 14.37
C HIS A 578 -13.13 15.78 14.42
N VAL A 579 -13.49 15.22 15.56
CA VAL A 579 -13.65 13.77 15.74
C VAL A 579 -14.75 13.26 14.81
N PHE A 580 -14.45 12.25 14.01
CA PHE A 580 -15.41 11.54 13.18
C PHE A 580 -15.48 10.06 13.58
N ILE A 581 -16.61 9.40 13.28
CA ILE A 581 -16.90 8.06 13.76
C ILE A 581 -17.04 7.13 12.55
N ASP A 582 -16.39 5.96 12.59
CA ASP A 582 -16.56 4.91 11.58
C ASP A 582 -17.88 4.14 11.79
N ASP A 583 -18.20 3.25 10.85
CA ASP A 583 -19.39 2.41 10.86
C ASP A 583 -19.41 1.34 11.98
N GLU A 584 -18.31 1.14 12.70
CA GLU A 584 -18.20 0.26 13.88
C GLU A 584 -18.21 1.07 15.21
N GLY A 585 -18.37 2.38 15.16
CA GLY A 585 -18.39 3.28 16.31
C GLY A 585 -17.01 3.72 16.81
N GLY A 586 -15.95 3.40 16.07
CA GLY A 586 -14.59 3.86 16.35
C GLY A 586 -14.45 5.36 16.10
N LYS A 587 -13.86 6.07 17.06
CA LYS A 587 -13.61 7.51 16.96
C LYS A 587 -12.21 7.80 16.44
N HIS A 588 -12.13 8.73 15.50
CA HIS A 588 -10.91 9.09 14.81
C HIS A 588 -10.73 10.60 14.74
N GLN A 589 -9.48 11.02 14.64
CA GLN A 589 -9.09 12.41 14.42
C GLN A 589 -8.23 12.51 13.17
N LYS A 590 -8.32 13.63 12.48
CA LYS A 590 -7.49 13.93 11.34
C LYS A 590 -6.64 15.16 11.61
N VAL A 591 -5.36 15.06 11.30
CA VAL A 591 -4.36 16.11 11.44
C VAL A 591 -3.71 16.36 10.08
N MET A 592 -3.47 17.64 9.78
CA MET A 592 -2.64 18.03 8.65
C MET A 592 -1.25 18.42 9.14
N LYS A 593 -0.22 17.74 8.63
CA LYS A 593 1.18 18.05 8.94
C LYS A 593 1.98 18.09 7.65
N ASP A 594 2.60 19.22 7.36
CA ASP A 594 3.44 19.46 6.18
C ASP A 594 2.82 19.00 4.83
N GLY A 595 1.53 19.30 4.64
CA GLY A 595 0.77 18.94 3.45
C GLY A 595 0.30 17.46 3.41
N ILE A 596 0.53 16.72 4.47
CA ILE A 596 0.09 15.34 4.62
C ILE A 596 -1.12 15.25 5.53
N SER A 597 -2.15 14.57 5.08
CA SER A 597 -3.34 14.21 5.87
C SER A 597 -3.08 12.89 6.61
N ILE A 598 -3.16 12.93 7.92
CA ILE A 598 -2.95 11.76 8.78
C ILE A 598 -4.21 11.53 9.61
N VAL A 599 -4.67 10.28 9.64
CA VAL A 599 -5.80 9.87 10.49
C VAL A 599 -5.27 9.04 11.65
N TYR A 600 -5.65 9.43 12.87
CA TYR A 600 -5.33 8.73 14.11
C TYR A 600 -6.59 8.21 14.79
N PRO A 601 -6.52 7.13 15.58
CA PRO A 601 -7.59 6.77 16.51
C PRO A 601 -7.63 7.78 17.66
N GLU A 602 -8.79 7.97 18.27
CA GLU A 602 -8.95 8.84 19.47
C GLU A 602 -8.10 8.35 20.65
N LYS A 603 -7.90 7.03 20.75
CA LYS A 603 -7.19 6.39 21.86
C LYS A 603 -5.84 5.83 21.42
N PRO A 604 -4.76 6.01 22.23
CA PRO A 604 -3.48 5.40 21.95
C PRO A 604 -3.52 3.87 22.02
N VAL A 605 -2.56 3.24 21.41
CA VAL A 605 -2.18 1.86 21.69
C VAL A 605 -1.24 1.83 22.90
N SER A 606 -1.50 0.93 23.84
CA SER A 606 -0.61 0.74 24.98
C SER A 606 -0.35 -0.73 25.27
N TRP A 607 0.93 -1.11 25.29
CA TRP A 607 1.44 -2.43 25.66
C TRP A 607 2.27 -2.39 26.94
N LEU A 608 2.19 -1.30 27.71
CA LEU A 608 3.00 -1.08 28.90
C LEU A 608 2.88 -2.20 29.93
N GLN A 609 1.67 -2.74 30.12
CA GLN A 609 1.44 -3.89 31.02
C GLN A 609 2.15 -5.18 30.59
N GLN A 610 2.59 -5.28 29.34
CA GLN A 610 3.30 -6.44 28.81
C GLN A 610 4.82 -6.31 28.93
N LYS A 611 5.34 -5.15 29.35
CA LYS A 611 6.77 -4.87 29.39
C LYS A 611 7.57 -5.97 30.09
N ASP A 612 7.17 -6.37 31.30
CA ASP A 612 7.93 -7.33 32.08
C ASP A 612 7.87 -8.75 31.47
N ASN A 613 6.75 -9.10 30.85
CA ASN A 613 6.65 -10.35 30.09
C ASN A 613 7.56 -10.32 28.84
N LEU A 614 7.58 -9.20 28.12
CA LEU A 614 8.46 -9.02 26.96
C LEU A 614 9.95 -9.09 27.34
N ILE A 615 10.32 -8.55 28.49
CA ILE A 615 11.68 -8.65 29.03
C ILE A 615 12.04 -10.12 29.31
N LYS A 616 11.13 -10.88 29.93
CA LYS A 616 11.33 -12.33 30.15
C LYS A 616 11.50 -13.10 28.83
N GLN A 617 10.89 -12.63 27.73
CA GLN A 617 11.04 -13.18 26.40
C GLN A 617 12.32 -12.70 25.67
N GLY A 618 13.14 -11.88 26.32
CA GLY A 618 14.45 -11.44 25.81
C GLY A 618 14.45 -10.07 25.11
N PHE A 619 13.32 -9.37 25.02
CA PHE A 619 13.28 -8.00 24.50
C PHE A 619 13.80 -7.01 25.54
N ASN A 620 14.61 -6.05 25.11
CA ASN A 620 15.22 -5.08 26.02
C ASN A 620 15.24 -3.63 25.48
N LYS A 621 14.60 -3.35 24.35
CA LYS A 621 14.51 -2.02 23.76
C LYS A 621 13.05 -1.63 23.55
N PHE A 622 12.65 -0.55 24.18
CA PHE A 622 11.25 -0.10 24.20
C PHE A 622 11.13 1.34 23.79
N MET A 623 9.99 1.72 23.20
CA MET A 623 9.73 3.09 22.79
C MET A 623 8.40 3.60 23.35
N LEU A 624 8.44 4.86 23.84
CA LEU A 624 7.27 5.68 24.12
C LEU A 624 7.18 6.75 23.04
N ASP A 625 6.15 6.71 22.21
CA ASP A 625 5.93 7.69 21.16
C ASP A 625 4.93 8.74 21.65
N LEU A 626 5.43 9.96 21.89
CA LEU A 626 4.66 11.11 22.34
C LEU A 626 4.08 11.92 21.17
N SER A 627 4.34 11.50 19.93
CA SER A 627 3.74 12.12 18.75
C SER A 627 2.22 12.07 18.88
N HIS A 628 1.54 13.16 18.55
CA HIS A 628 0.10 13.35 18.72
C HIS A 628 -0.38 13.61 20.17
N GLU A 629 0.46 13.49 21.17
CA GLU A 629 0.15 13.96 22.53
C GLU A 629 0.41 15.47 22.66
N LYS A 630 -0.37 16.14 23.52
CA LYS A 630 -0.09 17.55 23.84
C LYS A 630 1.14 17.67 24.73
N PRO A 631 2.15 18.48 24.35
CA PRO A 631 3.35 18.69 25.14
C PRO A 631 3.07 19.18 26.57
N SER A 632 3.31 18.32 27.55
CA SER A 632 3.06 18.56 28.96
C SER A 632 4.01 17.76 29.83
N SER A 633 4.61 18.39 30.85
CA SER A 633 5.44 17.70 31.84
C SER A 633 4.65 16.66 32.64
N ASN A 634 3.36 16.89 32.87
CA ASN A 634 2.49 15.92 33.56
C ASN A 634 2.24 14.69 32.70
N THR A 635 2.00 14.86 31.40
CA THR A 635 1.85 13.75 30.45
C THR A 635 3.13 12.91 30.41
N PHE A 636 4.29 13.55 30.29
CA PHE A 636 5.57 12.85 30.27
C PHE A 636 5.81 12.08 31.58
N LYS A 637 5.71 12.73 32.76
CA LYS A 637 5.89 12.07 34.05
C LYS A 637 4.93 10.90 34.25
N ARG A 638 3.65 11.05 33.84
CA ARG A 638 2.66 9.98 33.90
C ARG A 638 3.09 8.77 33.05
N LEU A 639 3.53 8.99 31.83
CA LEU A 639 3.99 7.92 30.93
C LEU A 639 5.22 7.20 31.48
N ILE A 640 6.22 7.92 31.93
CA ILE A 640 7.42 7.34 32.56
C ILE A 640 7.05 6.52 33.80
N LYS A 641 6.15 7.02 34.67
CA LYS A 641 5.66 6.28 35.84
C LYS A 641 4.96 4.98 35.45
N HIS A 642 4.07 5.01 34.45
CA HIS A 642 3.37 3.81 33.96
C HIS A 642 4.36 2.81 33.31
N TYR A 643 5.35 3.30 32.57
CA TYR A 643 6.41 2.47 32.00
C TYR A 643 7.24 1.80 33.10
N SER A 644 7.70 2.54 34.14
CA SER A 644 8.50 1.98 35.22
C SER A 644 7.74 0.90 35.99
N GLN A 645 6.44 1.08 36.24
CA GLN A 645 5.56 0.17 36.95
C GLN A 645 4.95 -0.94 36.11
N ALA A 646 5.22 -1.01 34.82
CA ALA A 646 4.55 -1.92 33.85
C ALA A 646 3.01 -1.86 33.95
N LYS A 647 2.44 -0.66 34.11
CA LYS A 647 0.99 -0.43 34.25
C LYS A 647 0.38 0.12 32.99
N GLN A 648 -0.80 -0.41 32.61
CA GLN A 648 -1.56 0.06 31.48
C GLN A 648 -2.02 1.51 31.67
N ILE A 649 -1.98 2.30 30.61
CA ILE A 649 -2.63 3.61 30.54
C ILE A 649 -4.06 3.45 30.03
N GLN A 650 -4.98 4.16 30.64
CA GLN A 650 -6.37 4.22 30.23
C GLN A 650 -6.78 5.68 29.93
N PRO A 651 -7.63 5.91 28.91
CA PRO A 651 -8.13 4.94 27.93
C PRO A 651 -7.07 4.55 26.88
N SER A 652 -7.03 3.28 26.46
CA SER A 652 -6.12 2.80 25.40
C SER A 652 -6.67 1.56 24.70
N THR A 653 -6.08 1.22 23.55
CA THR A 653 -6.34 -0.01 22.82
C THR A 653 -5.11 -0.92 22.81
N SER A 654 -5.30 -2.17 22.40
CA SER A 654 -4.19 -3.15 22.28
C SER A 654 -3.75 -3.43 20.84
N PHE A 655 -4.43 -2.87 19.86
CA PHE A 655 -4.22 -3.14 18.44
C PHE A 655 -4.11 -4.66 18.17
N ASN A 656 -3.07 -5.11 17.43
CA ASN A 656 -2.89 -6.53 17.11
C ASN A 656 -2.30 -7.38 18.25
N MET A 657 -1.96 -6.82 19.41
CA MET A 657 -1.42 -7.62 20.51
C MET A 657 -2.39 -8.71 21.01
N LYS A 658 -3.70 -8.39 21.07
CA LYS A 658 -4.74 -9.35 21.47
C LYS A 658 -5.43 -10.01 20.28
N ARG A 659 -5.34 -9.39 19.09
CA ARG A 659 -5.94 -9.89 17.86
C ARG A 659 -4.79 -10.18 16.91
N LEU A 660 -4.57 -11.44 16.58
CA LEU A 660 -3.52 -11.82 15.65
C LEU A 660 -3.73 -11.13 14.30
N LEU A 661 -2.65 -10.65 13.72
CA LEU A 661 -2.65 -10.15 12.35
C LEU A 661 -2.91 -11.33 11.40
N LYS A 662 -3.95 -11.21 10.59
CA LYS A 662 -4.35 -12.22 9.61
C LYS A 662 -3.53 -12.11 8.33
#